data_37de93ccfae7ca4bc01ed72a96feee65
#
_entry.id   37de93ccfae7ca4bc01ed72a96feee65
#
_cell.length_a   1.000
_cell.length_b   1.000
_cell.length_c   1.000
_cell.angle_alpha   90.00
_cell.angle_beta   90.00
_cell.angle_gamma   90.00
#
_symmetry.space_group_name_H-M   'P 1'
#
loop_
_entity.id
_entity.type
_entity.pdbx_description
1 polymer ?
#
loop_
_entity_poly.entity_id
_entity_poly.type
_entity_poly.pdbx_seq_one_letter_code
_entity_poly.pdbx_strand_id
1 'polypeptide(L)'
;MGAQTAATAVPVKWHWPLQNFFDDLRIRYGIKLGLAALLALFSTQILRLEHASWAILTVLVMMSSQYVGSIAVKAIMRVAGTIGGALIGVWLVGNYASTPAIFLTVLFFVVAVAGYKFGQFPASQVPYAYFLVGVTTVAVVTYGVADPSQVWQIGLNRALEILVGAGASLLVTTLLWPRYAREEFLEAGQAALKTIKELVSVQTEAHARETDEPIRVRKIDQAFSQRLIVLRNLLQAGARESTVFSARLSNYNAFLVSLIGLFHAALNVSGRQRDSLIVDHVRPELESLDAAILEEFDLLAARHRPGEKLGSSRLDEAFAAFERKVNEIRDEGVLVAAPVETAMIFAGHFAALRSLHEGLNNIRSVLEDLPRFGQPPPEAKPHWDFLPTIDWFWVKAGVKGGLAAVISVLLLKWINPPGPASIPLMAWTLTILGRPILRAGGSGDLRAFQNAFLAAMVLAVCVAVLLLITPFLADYVVMNSVLFLILFTFGFMTARIPGINFWMQVILIAISAFVGLNPQQPVPSQTIIDTFLGIIIGMGIATVVGRLIWPVLPQRVLRDNLLALFSQTKALLSGDPHREKIQTQLAFLPVEALQATQQIRTPGCSEKEKAQIASFVRALQALVTRITELVSHRNILPEMTRAILQPQFERLEVEFRQMLDAFSECFRQANCRRELSSVQGALAEMDQAIKQIRDSRILADQKLEVPLQMLDLANRYHAIAEALEECGRVLRTLEIQRYGGDFAL
;
A
#
# COMPACT_ATOMS: atom_id res chain seq x y z
N MET A 1 19.04 -65.88 25.50
CA MET A 1 18.68 -65.65 24.10
C MET A 1 18.37 -64.15 23.94
N GLY A 2 19.34 -63.43 23.45
CA GLY A 2 19.30 -62.00 23.35
C GLY A 2 18.54 -61.53 22.08
N ALA A 3 17.76 -60.47 22.24
CA ALA A 3 17.24 -59.66 21.15
C ALA A 3 17.99 -58.32 21.22
N GLN A 4 18.88 -58.13 20.27
CA GLN A 4 19.56 -56.86 20.03
C GLN A 4 18.56 -55.86 19.46
N THR A 5 18.27 -54.80 20.17
CA THR A 5 17.61 -53.61 19.69
C THR A 5 18.64 -52.83 18.86
N ALA A 6 18.45 -52.86 17.53
CA ALA A 6 19.18 -51.99 16.61
C ALA A 6 18.72 -50.54 16.82
N ALA A 7 19.57 -49.75 17.45
CA ALA A 7 19.41 -48.31 17.50
C ALA A 7 19.56 -47.73 16.06
N THR A 8 18.48 -47.27 15.48
CA THR A 8 18.51 -46.50 14.25
C THR A 8 19.23 -45.19 14.51
N ALA A 9 20.46 -45.09 14.05
CA ALA A 9 21.24 -43.86 14.06
C ALA A 9 20.54 -42.82 13.15
N VAL A 10 19.96 -41.80 13.78
CA VAL A 10 19.49 -40.61 13.08
C VAL A 10 20.72 -39.95 12.44
N PRO A 11 20.75 -39.76 11.13
CA PRO A 11 21.90 -39.12 10.50
C PRO A 11 21.99 -37.67 11.01
N VAL A 12 23.01 -37.36 11.79
CA VAL A 12 23.37 -36.01 12.17
C VAL A 12 23.77 -35.28 10.86
N LYS A 13 22.87 -34.51 10.31
CA LYS A 13 23.20 -33.58 9.22
C LYS A 13 24.12 -32.51 9.80
N TRP A 14 25.40 -32.63 9.51
CA TRP A 14 26.39 -31.58 9.75
C TRP A 14 26.01 -30.39 8.85
N HIS A 15 25.26 -29.43 9.41
CA HIS A 15 25.05 -28.16 8.76
C HIS A 15 26.31 -27.33 8.96
N TRP A 16 27.08 -27.15 7.88
CA TRP A 16 28.18 -26.21 7.87
C TRP A 16 27.62 -24.83 8.23
N PRO A 17 28.23 -24.07 9.15
CA PRO A 17 27.75 -22.73 9.50
C PRO A 17 27.66 -21.77 8.29
N LEU A 18 28.39 -22.06 7.22
CA LEU A 18 28.33 -21.34 5.97
C LEU A 18 27.02 -21.53 5.19
N GLN A 19 26.32 -22.67 5.29
CA GLN A 19 25.02 -22.84 4.61
C GLN A 19 23.96 -21.92 5.22
N ASN A 20 23.90 -21.83 6.54
CA ASN A 20 22.97 -20.93 7.23
C ASN A 20 23.29 -19.46 6.96
N PHE A 21 24.55 -19.11 6.73
CA PHE A 21 24.98 -17.76 6.38
C PHE A 21 24.44 -17.33 5.00
N PHE A 22 24.53 -18.21 3.99
CA PHE A 22 24.01 -17.92 2.65
C PHE A 22 22.49 -18.06 2.53
N ASP A 23 21.81 -18.61 3.52
CA ASP A 23 20.34 -18.68 3.55
C ASP A 23 19.68 -17.40 4.05
N ASP A 24 20.43 -16.48 4.70
CA ASP A 24 19.91 -15.19 5.08
C ASP A 24 19.66 -14.31 3.82
N LEU A 25 18.40 -13.96 3.61
CA LEU A 25 17.94 -13.10 2.50
C LEU A 25 18.70 -11.77 2.43
N ARG A 26 19.15 -11.27 3.56
CA ARG A 26 19.88 -9.99 3.67
C ARG A 26 21.26 -10.09 3.08
N ILE A 27 21.94 -11.19 3.37
CA ILE A 27 23.28 -11.48 2.83
C ILE A 27 23.19 -11.69 1.33
N ARG A 28 22.25 -12.51 0.87
CA ARG A 28 22.00 -12.71 -0.57
C ARG A 28 21.76 -11.38 -1.29
N TYR A 29 20.95 -10.50 -0.71
CA TYR A 29 20.66 -9.20 -1.30
C TYR A 29 21.89 -8.28 -1.33
N GLY A 30 22.67 -8.23 -0.25
CA GLY A 30 23.93 -7.48 -0.22
C GLY A 30 24.93 -7.96 -1.27
N ILE A 31 25.11 -9.29 -1.40
CA ILE A 31 26.01 -9.89 -2.41
C ILE A 31 25.54 -9.52 -3.83
N LYS A 32 24.24 -9.67 -4.13
CA LYS A 32 23.68 -9.30 -5.43
C LYS A 32 23.95 -7.84 -5.78
N LEU A 33 23.71 -6.95 -4.83
CA LEU A 33 23.89 -5.52 -5.04
C LEU A 33 25.35 -5.17 -5.33
N GLY A 34 26.26 -5.69 -4.52
CA GLY A 34 27.72 -5.49 -4.72
C GLY A 34 28.19 -6.04 -6.05
N LEU A 35 27.81 -7.27 -6.41
CA LEU A 35 28.22 -7.90 -7.67
C LEU A 35 27.64 -7.19 -8.89
N ALA A 36 26.36 -6.77 -8.85
CA ALA A 36 25.75 -6.03 -9.96
C ALA A 36 26.44 -4.69 -10.20
N ALA A 37 26.81 -4.00 -9.12
CA ALA A 37 27.52 -2.72 -9.23
C ALA A 37 28.95 -2.88 -9.75
N LEU A 38 29.68 -3.91 -9.31
CA LEU A 38 31.00 -4.21 -9.86
C LEU A 38 30.92 -4.59 -11.35
N LEU A 39 29.94 -5.42 -11.71
CA LEU A 39 29.72 -5.79 -13.12
C LEU A 39 29.42 -4.55 -13.97
N ALA A 40 28.58 -3.65 -13.49
CA ALA A 40 28.28 -2.39 -14.17
C ALA A 40 29.54 -1.52 -14.31
N LEU A 41 30.34 -1.40 -13.24
CA LEU A 41 31.60 -0.64 -13.24
C LEU A 41 32.59 -1.21 -14.28
N PHE A 42 32.84 -2.52 -14.25
CA PHE A 42 33.74 -3.16 -15.24
C PHE A 42 33.23 -2.98 -16.66
N SER A 43 31.94 -3.16 -16.89
CA SER A 43 31.35 -2.97 -18.21
C SER A 43 31.52 -1.55 -18.73
N THR A 44 31.31 -0.54 -17.88
CA THR A 44 31.49 0.86 -18.27
C THR A 44 32.96 1.19 -18.59
N GLN A 45 33.89 0.59 -17.86
CA GLN A 45 35.33 0.77 -18.12
C GLN A 45 35.77 0.10 -19.45
N ILE A 46 35.30 -1.11 -19.72
CA ILE A 46 35.56 -1.80 -21.00
C ILE A 46 35.03 -0.98 -22.20
N LEU A 47 33.83 -0.42 -22.02
CA LEU A 47 33.19 0.40 -23.06
C LEU A 47 33.71 1.85 -23.09
N ARG A 48 34.65 2.21 -22.20
CA ARG A 48 35.26 3.54 -22.09
C ARG A 48 34.23 4.65 -21.93
N LEU A 49 33.15 4.39 -21.14
CA LEU A 49 32.13 5.39 -20.82
C LEU A 49 32.64 6.35 -19.74
N GLU A 50 32.34 7.65 -19.89
CA GLU A 50 32.92 8.71 -19.06
C GLU A 50 32.45 8.71 -17.60
N HIS A 51 31.20 8.29 -17.35
CA HIS A 51 30.58 8.44 -16.05
C HIS A 51 30.01 7.12 -15.52
N ALA A 52 30.89 6.20 -15.09
CA ALA A 52 30.52 4.91 -14.49
C ALA A 52 29.56 5.06 -13.28
N SER A 53 29.56 6.20 -12.60
CA SER A 53 28.65 6.52 -11.51
C SER A 53 27.18 6.41 -11.87
N TRP A 54 26.78 6.73 -13.10
CA TRP A 54 25.38 6.61 -13.55
C TRP A 54 24.95 5.17 -13.75
N ALA A 55 25.87 4.29 -14.17
CA ALA A 55 25.59 2.87 -14.25
C ALA A 55 25.39 2.27 -12.85
N ILE A 56 26.26 2.62 -11.89
CA ILE A 56 26.13 2.18 -10.49
C ILE A 56 24.85 2.72 -9.88
N LEU A 57 24.54 4.02 -10.05
CA LEU A 57 23.28 4.61 -9.61
C LEU A 57 22.07 3.85 -10.21
N THR A 58 22.16 3.43 -11.46
CA THR A 58 21.13 2.62 -12.10
C THR A 58 20.95 1.30 -11.38
N VAL A 59 22.02 0.57 -11.07
CA VAL A 59 21.98 -0.68 -10.30
C VAL A 59 21.26 -0.46 -8.97
N LEU A 60 21.63 0.59 -8.22
CA LEU A 60 21.04 0.89 -6.92
C LEU A 60 19.54 1.15 -6.99
N VAL A 61 19.10 1.97 -7.95
CA VAL A 61 17.68 2.26 -8.15
C VAL A 61 16.91 1.05 -8.67
N MET A 62 17.51 0.26 -9.54
CA MET A 62 16.88 -0.97 -10.05
C MET A 62 16.70 -2.01 -8.97
N MET A 63 17.73 -2.27 -8.19
CA MET A 63 17.73 -3.26 -7.13
C MET A 63 17.04 -2.79 -5.83
N SER A 64 16.47 -1.58 -5.78
CA SER A 64 15.53 -1.19 -4.71
C SER A 64 14.28 -2.07 -4.71
N SER A 65 13.97 -2.74 -5.82
CA SER A 65 13.00 -3.83 -5.93
C SER A 65 13.73 -5.17 -5.82
N GLN A 66 13.15 -6.13 -5.09
CA GLN A 66 13.77 -7.43 -4.88
C GLN A 66 13.30 -8.50 -5.88
N TYR A 67 12.28 -8.21 -6.68
CA TYR A 67 11.62 -9.15 -7.58
C TYR A 67 12.08 -9.00 -9.03
N VAL A 68 12.40 -10.13 -9.69
CA VAL A 68 12.92 -10.17 -11.06
C VAL A 68 12.03 -9.42 -12.04
N GLY A 69 10.72 -9.67 -12.02
CA GLY A 69 9.80 -9.04 -12.95
C GLY A 69 9.66 -7.53 -12.74
N SER A 70 9.65 -7.07 -11.49
CA SER A 70 9.65 -5.65 -11.17
C SER A 70 10.91 -4.95 -11.66
N ILE A 71 12.07 -5.62 -11.57
CA ILE A 71 13.35 -5.11 -12.06
C ILE A 71 13.35 -5.06 -13.59
N ALA A 72 12.84 -6.09 -14.26
CA ALA A 72 12.78 -6.14 -15.73
C ALA A 72 11.93 -5.02 -16.33
N VAL A 73 10.73 -4.81 -15.81
CA VAL A 73 9.86 -3.71 -16.28
C VAL A 73 10.45 -2.35 -15.97
N LYS A 74 11.03 -2.18 -14.77
CA LYS A 74 11.77 -0.96 -14.42
C LYS A 74 12.93 -0.70 -15.38
N ALA A 75 13.68 -1.75 -15.78
CA ALA A 75 14.78 -1.64 -16.72
C ALA A 75 14.31 -1.10 -18.08
N ILE A 76 13.26 -1.71 -18.64
CA ILE A 76 12.70 -1.28 -19.92
C ILE A 76 12.25 0.19 -19.84
N MET A 77 11.48 0.56 -18.80
CA MET A 77 10.99 1.92 -18.62
C MET A 77 12.14 2.91 -18.39
N ARG A 78 13.20 2.48 -17.69
CA ARG A 78 14.38 3.31 -17.45
C ARG A 78 15.13 3.59 -18.74
N VAL A 79 15.38 2.57 -19.54
CA VAL A 79 16.06 2.72 -20.83
C VAL A 79 15.23 3.59 -21.78
N ALA A 80 13.93 3.29 -21.95
CA ALA A 80 13.03 4.04 -22.82
C ALA A 80 12.92 5.52 -22.39
N GLY A 81 12.74 5.78 -21.09
CA GLY A 81 12.65 7.15 -20.57
C GLY A 81 13.94 7.93 -20.72
N THR A 82 15.08 7.27 -20.54
CA THR A 82 16.40 7.90 -20.73
C THR A 82 16.67 8.23 -22.20
N ILE A 83 16.40 7.30 -23.11
CA ILE A 83 16.56 7.56 -24.55
C ILE A 83 15.65 8.72 -24.97
N GLY A 84 14.38 8.70 -24.57
CA GLY A 84 13.43 9.79 -24.86
C GLY A 84 13.90 11.14 -24.29
N GLY A 85 14.34 11.17 -23.05
CA GLY A 85 14.87 12.36 -22.40
C GLY A 85 16.18 12.88 -23.03
N ALA A 86 17.08 11.98 -23.42
CA ALA A 86 18.31 12.34 -24.11
C ALA A 86 18.04 12.96 -25.48
N LEU A 87 17.17 12.34 -26.30
CA LEU A 87 16.78 12.88 -27.59
C LEU A 87 16.14 14.28 -27.47
N ILE A 88 15.24 14.47 -26.51
CA ILE A 88 14.62 15.79 -26.26
C ILE A 88 15.67 16.81 -25.82
N GLY A 89 16.56 16.42 -24.88
CA GLY A 89 17.63 17.31 -24.40
C GLY A 89 18.61 17.72 -25.50
N VAL A 90 19.06 16.77 -26.33
CA VAL A 90 19.94 17.03 -27.49
C VAL A 90 19.22 17.94 -28.50
N TRP A 91 17.97 17.66 -28.83
CA TRP A 91 17.18 18.49 -29.74
C TRP A 91 17.01 19.92 -29.22
N LEU A 92 16.73 20.07 -27.91
CA LEU A 92 16.51 21.37 -27.28
C LEU A 92 17.79 22.21 -27.27
N VAL A 93 18.92 21.64 -26.89
CA VAL A 93 20.21 22.35 -26.87
C VAL A 93 20.67 22.64 -28.30
N GLY A 94 20.61 21.66 -29.20
CA GLY A 94 21.07 21.82 -30.59
C GLY A 94 20.34 22.91 -31.38
N ASN A 95 19.05 23.11 -31.12
CA ASN A 95 18.25 24.06 -31.87
C ASN A 95 18.05 25.42 -31.16
N TYR A 96 18.02 25.45 -29.81
CA TYR A 96 17.56 26.63 -29.09
C TYR A 96 18.54 27.17 -28.04
N ALA A 97 19.77 26.65 -27.95
CA ALA A 97 20.76 27.12 -26.95
C ALA A 97 21.05 28.63 -27.12
N SER A 98 20.94 29.17 -28.36
CA SER A 98 21.15 30.58 -28.66
C SER A 98 19.93 31.47 -28.36
N THR A 99 18.75 30.90 -28.11
CA THR A 99 17.49 31.62 -27.89
C THR A 99 16.91 31.33 -26.51
N PRO A 100 17.39 31.96 -25.42
CA PRO A 100 17.11 31.59 -24.04
C PRO A 100 15.60 31.56 -23.69
N ALA A 101 14.81 32.48 -24.25
CA ALA A 101 13.38 32.54 -23.96
C ALA A 101 12.63 31.31 -24.48
N ILE A 102 12.88 30.89 -25.73
CA ILE A 102 12.26 29.68 -26.30
C ILE A 102 12.79 28.46 -25.59
N PHE A 103 14.10 28.38 -25.36
CA PHE A 103 14.76 27.30 -24.67
C PHE A 103 14.15 27.02 -23.28
N LEU A 104 14.02 28.04 -22.44
CA LEU A 104 13.47 27.92 -21.08
C LEU A 104 11.97 27.59 -21.10
N THR A 105 11.22 28.15 -22.05
CA THR A 105 9.80 27.86 -22.22
C THR A 105 9.57 26.39 -22.59
N VAL A 106 10.31 25.89 -23.58
CA VAL A 106 10.19 24.48 -24.01
C VAL A 106 10.66 23.53 -22.90
N LEU A 107 11.78 23.83 -22.23
CA LEU A 107 12.25 23.06 -21.09
C LEU A 107 11.19 22.98 -20.00
N PHE A 108 10.57 24.12 -19.64
CA PHE A 108 9.49 24.17 -18.65
C PHE A 108 8.36 23.20 -19.01
N PHE A 109 7.83 23.29 -20.23
CA PHE A 109 6.70 22.44 -20.64
C PHE A 109 7.07 20.96 -20.69
N VAL A 110 8.24 20.60 -21.23
CA VAL A 110 8.70 19.21 -21.29
C VAL A 110 8.77 18.58 -19.89
N VAL A 111 9.46 19.25 -18.95
CA VAL A 111 9.64 18.68 -17.61
C VAL A 111 8.38 18.78 -16.75
N ALA A 112 7.50 19.79 -17.01
CA ALA A 112 6.20 19.88 -16.36
C ALA A 112 5.26 18.75 -16.79
N VAL A 113 5.19 18.46 -18.11
CA VAL A 113 4.41 17.33 -18.63
C VAL A 113 4.96 16.00 -18.14
N ALA A 114 6.29 15.83 -18.10
CA ALA A 114 6.93 14.64 -17.56
C ALA A 114 6.56 14.43 -16.07
N GLY A 115 6.59 15.48 -15.27
CA GLY A 115 6.17 15.45 -13.86
C GLY A 115 4.69 15.16 -13.67
N TYR A 116 3.81 15.74 -14.50
CA TYR A 116 2.38 15.46 -14.51
C TYR A 116 2.08 13.99 -14.81
N LYS A 117 2.65 13.47 -15.90
CA LYS A 117 2.45 12.08 -16.33
C LYS A 117 3.03 11.07 -15.33
N PHE A 118 4.12 11.40 -14.68
CA PHE A 118 4.68 10.57 -13.60
C PHE A 118 3.67 10.36 -12.46
N GLY A 119 2.89 11.37 -12.12
CA GLY A 119 1.92 11.29 -11.03
C GLY A 119 0.58 10.66 -11.40
N GLN A 120 0.20 10.69 -12.68
CA GLN A 120 -1.15 10.33 -13.13
C GLN A 120 -1.49 8.84 -12.95
N PHE A 121 -0.50 7.94 -13.00
CA PHE A 121 -0.71 6.50 -12.99
C PHE A 121 0.13 5.80 -11.89
N PRO A 122 -0.18 5.98 -10.60
CA PRO A 122 0.66 5.45 -9.51
C PRO A 122 0.73 3.92 -9.47
N ALA A 123 -0.25 3.22 -10.05
CA ALA A 123 -0.32 1.75 -10.03
C ALA A 123 0.50 1.07 -11.14
N SER A 124 0.91 1.78 -12.20
CA SER A 124 1.70 1.22 -13.30
C SER A 124 3.17 1.65 -13.21
N GLN A 125 4.07 0.97 -13.91
CA GLN A 125 5.48 1.41 -13.99
C GLN A 125 5.74 2.37 -15.17
N VAL A 126 4.78 2.55 -16.06
CA VAL A 126 4.89 3.50 -17.17
C VAL A 126 5.22 4.93 -16.71
N PRO A 127 4.63 5.45 -15.61
CA PRO A 127 5.00 6.75 -15.07
C PRO A 127 6.49 6.91 -14.79
N TYR A 128 7.18 5.83 -14.41
CA TYR A 128 8.61 5.88 -14.15
C TYR A 128 9.43 6.26 -15.40
N ALA A 129 8.98 5.88 -16.61
CA ALA A 129 9.60 6.33 -17.85
C ALA A 129 9.48 7.85 -18.01
N TYR A 130 8.33 8.45 -17.74
CA TYR A 130 8.16 9.91 -17.78
C TYR A 130 9.03 10.64 -16.77
N PHE A 131 9.17 10.11 -15.56
CA PHE A 131 10.12 10.65 -14.59
C PHE A 131 11.54 10.68 -15.16
N LEU A 132 11.97 9.63 -15.83
CA LEU A 132 13.30 9.56 -16.43
C LEU A 132 13.45 10.44 -17.67
N VAL A 133 12.38 10.64 -18.44
CA VAL A 133 12.38 11.67 -19.50
C VAL A 133 12.76 13.02 -18.88
N GLY A 134 12.10 13.42 -17.79
CA GLY A 134 12.39 14.68 -17.12
C GLY A 134 13.82 14.75 -16.56
N VAL A 135 14.25 13.72 -15.79
CA VAL A 135 15.61 13.65 -15.22
C VAL A 135 16.68 13.75 -16.29
N THR A 136 16.54 12.96 -17.35
CA THR A 136 17.55 12.90 -18.42
C THR A 136 17.55 14.16 -19.27
N THR A 137 16.37 14.73 -19.58
CA THR A 137 16.31 16.02 -20.27
C THR A 137 17.02 17.10 -19.48
N VAL A 138 16.76 17.23 -18.18
CA VAL A 138 17.44 18.21 -17.30
C VAL A 138 18.94 17.95 -17.27
N ALA A 139 19.38 16.69 -17.13
CA ALA A 139 20.80 16.34 -17.11
C ALA A 139 21.50 16.72 -18.42
N VAL A 140 20.96 16.27 -19.57
CA VAL A 140 21.55 16.57 -20.89
C VAL A 140 21.57 18.06 -21.18
N VAL A 141 20.51 18.78 -20.85
CA VAL A 141 20.43 20.25 -20.99
C VAL A 141 21.50 20.94 -20.16
N THR A 142 21.66 20.54 -18.90
CA THR A 142 22.58 21.19 -17.97
C THR A 142 24.03 21.03 -18.41
N TYR A 143 24.41 19.82 -18.84
CA TYR A 143 25.76 19.59 -19.36
C TYR A 143 25.94 20.16 -20.78
N GLY A 144 24.93 20.03 -21.63
CA GLY A 144 24.99 20.46 -23.02
C GLY A 144 24.97 21.98 -23.23
N VAL A 145 24.40 22.78 -22.31
CA VAL A 145 24.47 24.24 -22.37
C VAL A 145 25.90 24.75 -22.13
N ALA A 146 26.70 24.04 -21.33
CA ALA A 146 28.11 24.38 -21.13
C ALA A 146 28.95 24.14 -22.40
N ASP A 147 28.68 23.06 -23.12
CA ASP A 147 29.33 22.73 -24.41
C ASP A 147 28.31 22.14 -25.39
N PRO A 148 27.63 22.98 -26.19
CA PRO A 148 26.66 22.52 -27.16
C PRO A 148 27.21 21.58 -28.24
N SER A 149 28.50 21.64 -28.54
CA SER A 149 29.13 20.81 -29.55
C SER A 149 29.18 19.33 -29.17
N GLN A 150 29.25 19.03 -27.87
CA GLN A 150 29.33 17.67 -27.32
C GLN A 150 27.99 17.14 -26.82
N VAL A 151 26.89 17.88 -26.98
CA VAL A 151 25.57 17.47 -26.42
C VAL A 151 25.11 16.10 -26.93
N TRP A 152 25.42 15.75 -28.17
CA TRP A 152 25.11 14.44 -28.73
C TRP A 152 25.84 13.31 -27.98
N GLN A 153 27.15 13.48 -27.76
CA GLN A 153 27.97 12.52 -27.04
C GLN A 153 27.49 12.36 -25.58
N ILE A 154 27.15 13.46 -24.92
CA ILE A 154 26.58 13.46 -23.59
C ILE A 154 25.29 12.63 -23.56
N GLY A 155 24.37 12.85 -24.50
CA GLY A 155 23.11 12.11 -24.57
C GLY A 155 23.31 10.60 -24.82
N LEU A 156 24.22 10.25 -25.74
CA LEU A 156 24.56 8.87 -26.04
C LEU A 156 25.22 8.16 -24.86
N ASN A 157 26.21 8.78 -24.25
CA ASN A 157 26.89 8.22 -23.06
C ASN A 157 25.89 7.95 -21.93
N ARG A 158 24.94 8.88 -21.66
CA ARG A 158 23.87 8.68 -20.67
C ARG A 158 23.01 7.44 -20.97
N ALA A 159 22.60 7.27 -22.24
CA ALA A 159 21.80 6.12 -22.63
C ALA A 159 22.56 4.79 -22.44
N LEU A 160 23.84 4.75 -22.83
CA LEU A 160 24.69 3.57 -22.69
C LEU A 160 25.01 3.24 -21.22
N GLU A 161 25.35 4.22 -20.40
CA GLU A 161 25.61 4.04 -18.96
C GLU A 161 24.40 3.42 -18.23
N ILE A 162 23.20 3.91 -18.55
CA ILE A 162 21.96 3.38 -17.97
C ILE A 162 21.62 2.00 -18.50
N LEU A 163 21.86 1.73 -19.79
CA LEU A 163 21.68 0.40 -20.38
C LEU A 163 22.60 -0.63 -19.71
N VAL A 164 23.87 -0.29 -19.49
CA VAL A 164 24.84 -1.15 -18.80
C VAL A 164 24.40 -1.43 -17.36
N GLY A 165 24.02 -0.41 -16.61
CA GLY A 165 23.56 -0.59 -15.24
C GLY A 165 22.27 -1.43 -15.15
N ALA A 166 21.33 -1.22 -16.07
CA ALA A 166 20.09 -2.00 -16.15
C ALA A 166 20.37 -3.46 -16.53
N GLY A 167 21.25 -3.70 -17.51
CA GLY A 167 21.69 -5.04 -17.93
C GLY A 167 22.39 -5.80 -16.81
N ALA A 168 23.33 -5.18 -16.11
CA ALA A 168 24.02 -5.76 -14.96
C ALA A 168 23.04 -6.15 -13.84
N SER A 169 22.08 -5.26 -13.52
CA SER A 169 21.04 -5.54 -12.52
C SER A 169 20.19 -6.75 -12.89
N LEU A 170 19.72 -6.81 -14.14
CA LEU A 170 18.91 -7.92 -14.64
C LEU A 170 19.70 -9.22 -14.61
N LEU A 171 20.92 -9.23 -15.14
CA LEU A 171 21.76 -10.42 -15.23
C LEU A 171 22.01 -11.00 -13.83
N VAL A 172 22.46 -10.19 -12.89
CA VAL A 172 22.75 -10.67 -11.52
C VAL A 172 21.47 -11.13 -10.80
N THR A 173 20.35 -10.43 -10.97
CA THR A 173 19.11 -10.78 -10.27
C THR A 173 18.47 -12.05 -10.84
N THR A 174 18.62 -12.32 -12.14
CA THR A 174 18.09 -13.53 -12.78
C THR A 174 18.96 -14.75 -12.54
N LEU A 175 20.29 -14.58 -12.47
CA LEU A 175 21.24 -15.71 -12.30
C LEU A 175 21.43 -16.09 -10.83
N LEU A 176 21.48 -15.12 -9.91
CA LEU A 176 21.75 -15.39 -8.49
C LEU A 176 20.42 -15.35 -7.71
N TRP A 177 20.01 -16.47 -7.13
CA TRP A 177 18.84 -16.61 -6.24
C TRP A 177 17.62 -15.78 -6.71
N PRO A 178 17.04 -16.05 -7.90
CA PRO A 178 15.90 -15.28 -8.41
C PRO A 178 14.73 -15.33 -7.42
N ARG A 179 14.03 -14.18 -7.23
CA ARG A 179 12.84 -14.07 -6.39
C ARG A 179 11.67 -13.62 -7.24
N TYR A 180 10.55 -14.31 -7.10
CA TYR A 180 9.33 -14.02 -7.84
C TYR A 180 8.21 -13.58 -6.88
N ALA A 181 7.61 -12.43 -7.14
CA ALA A 181 6.53 -11.88 -6.31
C ALA A 181 5.30 -12.79 -6.27
N ARG A 182 5.06 -13.55 -7.32
CA ARG A 182 3.96 -14.51 -7.42
C ARG A 182 4.03 -15.62 -6.36
N GLU A 183 5.24 -16.08 -6.02
CA GLU A 183 5.45 -17.13 -5.02
C GLU A 183 5.23 -16.57 -3.61
N GLU A 184 5.79 -15.38 -3.37
CA GLU A 184 5.62 -14.70 -2.08
C GLU A 184 4.18 -14.21 -1.85
N PHE A 185 3.39 -13.95 -2.91
CA PHE A 185 1.99 -13.59 -2.78
C PHE A 185 1.17 -14.70 -2.09
N LEU A 186 1.40 -15.95 -2.50
CA LEU A 186 0.71 -17.09 -1.89
C LEU A 186 1.16 -17.30 -0.43
N GLU A 187 2.46 -17.21 -0.15
CA GLU A 187 2.97 -17.29 1.21
C GLU A 187 2.45 -16.17 2.11
N ALA A 188 2.35 -14.95 1.58
CA ALA A 188 1.75 -13.82 2.31
C ALA A 188 0.25 -14.01 2.52
N GLY A 189 -0.47 -14.62 1.56
CA GLY A 189 -1.88 -15.01 1.70
C GLY A 189 -2.09 -16.03 2.81
N GLN A 190 -1.26 -17.08 2.86
CA GLN A 190 -1.27 -18.06 3.95
C GLN A 190 -0.98 -17.42 5.31
N ALA A 191 -0.04 -16.48 5.36
CA ALA A 191 0.25 -15.74 6.57
C ALA A 191 -0.92 -14.83 7.00
N ALA A 192 -1.71 -14.30 6.05
CA ALA A 192 -2.92 -13.55 6.33
C ALA A 192 -4.02 -14.47 6.90
N LEU A 193 -4.21 -15.67 6.33
CA LEU A 193 -5.14 -16.68 6.85
C LEU A 193 -4.80 -17.09 8.29
N LYS A 194 -3.51 -17.27 8.61
CA LYS A 194 -3.06 -17.55 9.99
C LYS A 194 -3.41 -16.40 10.95
N THR A 195 -3.34 -15.15 10.48
CA THR A 195 -3.72 -13.99 11.29
C THR A 195 -5.24 -13.96 11.53
N ILE A 196 -6.06 -14.37 10.54
CA ILE A 196 -7.51 -14.49 10.70
C ILE A 196 -7.84 -15.65 11.67
N LYS A 197 -7.15 -16.79 11.53
CA LYS A 197 -7.27 -17.89 12.50
C LYS A 197 -6.98 -17.44 13.93
N GLU A 198 -5.90 -16.67 14.15
CA GLU A 198 -5.56 -16.11 15.45
C GLU A 198 -6.70 -15.22 15.98
N LEU A 199 -7.34 -14.41 15.12
CA LEU A 199 -8.49 -13.62 15.52
C LEU A 199 -9.65 -14.52 16.01
N VAL A 200 -10.02 -15.54 15.23
CA VAL A 200 -11.10 -16.47 15.58
C VAL A 200 -10.76 -17.21 16.88
N SER A 201 -9.53 -17.70 17.05
CA SER A 201 -9.12 -18.41 18.27
C SER A 201 -9.19 -17.53 19.52
N VAL A 202 -8.75 -16.26 19.40
CA VAL A 202 -8.86 -15.29 20.52
C VAL A 202 -10.31 -15.06 20.91
N GLN A 203 -11.19 -14.98 19.92
CA GLN A 203 -12.62 -14.76 20.16
C GLN A 203 -13.29 -15.99 20.77
N THR A 204 -12.95 -17.20 20.30
CA THR A 204 -13.44 -18.45 20.90
C THR A 204 -12.93 -18.61 22.34
N GLU A 205 -11.66 -18.31 22.61
CA GLU A 205 -11.09 -18.33 23.98
C GLU A 205 -11.70 -17.26 24.89
N ALA A 206 -11.92 -16.04 24.39
CA ALA A 206 -12.56 -14.97 25.16
C ALA A 206 -14.00 -15.33 25.55
N HIS A 207 -14.70 -16.04 24.65
CA HIS A 207 -16.01 -16.58 24.95
C HIS A 207 -16.01 -17.63 26.07
N ALA A 208 -14.98 -18.49 26.09
CA ALA A 208 -14.86 -19.53 27.12
C ALA A 208 -14.50 -18.94 28.49
N ARG A 209 -13.86 -17.77 28.53
CA ARG A 209 -13.36 -17.13 29.77
C ARG A 209 -14.18 -15.93 30.24
N GLU A 210 -15.24 -15.55 29.51
CA GLU A 210 -16.03 -14.33 29.75
C GLU A 210 -15.19 -13.04 29.87
N THR A 211 -14.02 -13.00 29.19
CA THR A 211 -13.11 -11.87 29.21
C THR A 211 -13.09 -11.17 27.86
N ASP A 212 -13.26 -9.85 27.88
CA ASP A 212 -13.12 -9.02 26.69
C ASP A 212 -11.63 -8.65 26.50
N GLU A 213 -11.02 -9.03 25.36
CA GLU A 213 -9.61 -8.75 25.04
C GLU A 213 -9.47 -7.73 23.88
N PRO A 214 -10.00 -6.50 24.00
CA PRO A 214 -10.03 -5.52 22.90
C PRO A 214 -8.63 -5.10 22.43
N ILE A 215 -7.63 -5.19 23.31
CA ILE A 215 -6.24 -4.83 22.99
C ILE A 215 -5.62 -5.88 22.05
N ARG A 216 -5.91 -7.16 22.26
CA ARG A 216 -5.38 -8.26 21.44
C ARG A 216 -6.02 -8.24 20.05
N VAL A 217 -7.35 -8.10 19.99
CA VAL A 217 -8.09 -7.93 18.72
C VAL A 217 -7.55 -6.74 17.91
N ARG A 218 -7.30 -5.60 18.56
CA ARG A 218 -6.73 -4.42 17.90
C ARG A 218 -5.34 -4.65 17.31
N LYS A 219 -4.48 -5.41 18.01
CA LYS A 219 -3.15 -5.77 17.48
C LYS A 219 -3.25 -6.66 16.24
N ILE A 220 -4.19 -7.61 16.25
CA ILE A 220 -4.45 -8.52 15.13
C ILE A 220 -4.99 -7.73 13.93
N ASP A 221 -5.92 -6.80 14.13
CA ASP A 221 -6.43 -5.91 13.09
C ASP A 221 -5.32 -5.08 12.44
N GLN A 222 -4.44 -4.49 13.25
CA GLN A 222 -3.28 -3.76 12.73
C GLN A 222 -2.32 -4.67 11.94
N ALA A 223 -2.07 -5.88 12.43
CA ALA A 223 -1.21 -6.84 11.73
C ALA A 223 -1.83 -7.28 10.40
N PHE A 224 -3.14 -7.54 10.35
CA PHE A 224 -3.86 -7.89 9.14
C PHE A 224 -3.83 -6.75 8.12
N SER A 225 -4.11 -5.51 8.55
CA SER A 225 -4.04 -4.32 7.69
C SER A 225 -2.66 -4.16 7.04
N GLN A 226 -1.58 -4.39 7.79
CA GLN A 226 -0.22 -4.36 7.24
C GLN A 226 0.01 -5.50 6.22
N ARG A 227 -0.50 -6.71 6.48
CA ARG A 227 -0.41 -7.83 5.53
C ARG A 227 -1.17 -7.57 4.24
N LEU A 228 -2.33 -6.91 4.30
CA LEU A 228 -3.08 -6.51 3.10
C LEU A 228 -2.27 -5.55 2.21
N ILE A 229 -1.56 -4.60 2.80
CA ILE A 229 -0.66 -3.69 2.04
C ILE A 229 0.43 -4.50 1.34
N VAL A 230 1.05 -5.45 2.05
CA VAL A 230 2.09 -6.32 1.47
C VAL A 230 1.50 -7.16 0.33
N LEU A 231 0.34 -7.79 0.52
CA LEU A 231 -0.34 -8.58 -0.50
C LEU A 231 -0.68 -7.75 -1.75
N ARG A 232 -1.19 -6.53 -1.58
CA ARG A 232 -1.47 -5.62 -2.69
C ARG A 232 -0.20 -5.28 -3.48
N ASN A 233 0.90 -5.00 -2.79
CA ASN A 233 2.18 -4.70 -3.42
C ASN A 233 2.74 -5.91 -4.18
N LEU A 234 2.63 -7.11 -3.59
CA LEU A 234 3.02 -8.37 -4.24
C LEU A 234 2.16 -8.69 -5.46
N LEU A 235 0.85 -8.45 -5.37
CA LEU A 235 -0.08 -8.62 -6.48
C LEU A 235 0.31 -7.71 -7.67
N GLN A 236 0.60 -6.44 -7.39
CA GLN A 236 1.05 -5.50 -8.41
C GLN A 236 2.42 -5.88 -8.99
N ALA A 237 3.33 -6.39 -8.17
CA ALA A 237 4.63 -6.86 -8.62
C ALA A 237 4.50 -8.12 -9.48
N GLY A 238 3.72 -9.11 -9.03
CA GLY A 238 3.46 -10.36 -9.75
C GLY A 238 2.77 -10.17 -11.09
N ALA A 239 1.83 -9.21 -11.19
CA ALA A 239 1.20 -8.83 -12.44
C ALA A 239 2.21 -8.33 -13.51
N ARG A 240 3.38 -7.88 -13.07
CA ARG A 240 4.47 -7.41 -13.95
C ARG A 240 5.48 -8.51 -14.29
N GLU A 241 5.43 -9.64 -13.60
CA GLU A 241 6.37 -10.76 -13.80
C GLU A 241 5.94 -11.71 -14.89
N SER A 242 4.63 -11.85 -15.08
CA SER A 242 4.08 -12.87 -15.95
C SER A 242 2.82 -12.37 -16.64
N THR A 243 2.77 -12.55 -17.97
CA THR A 243 1.55 -12.28 -18.76
C THR A 243 0.40 -13.17 -18.31
N VAL A 244 0.68 -14.41 -17.88
CA VAL A 244 -0.30 -15.34 -17.32
C VAL A 244 -0.86 -14.84 -16.00
N PHE A 245 -0.02 -14.34 -15.10
CA PHE A 245 -0.46 -13.75 -13.83
C PHE A 245 -1.26 -12.47 -14.07
N SER A 246 -0.80 -11.62 -14.98
CA SER A 246 -1.49 -10.38 -15.38
C SER A 246 -2.88 -10.65 -15.99
N ALA A 247 -2.99 -11.62 -16.88
CA ALA A 247 -4.27 -11.99 -17.50
C ALA A 247 -5.31 -12.52 -16.49
N ARG A 248 -4.87 -13.04 -15.36
CA ARG A 248 -5.71 -13.57 -14.28
C ARG A 248 -5.69 -12.73 -13.02
N LEU A 249 -5.34 -11.46 -13.16
CA LEU A 249 -5.31 -10.50 -12.06
C LEU A 249 -6.66 -10.42 -11.32
N SER A 250 -7.78 -10.66 -12.04
CA SER A 250 -9.12 -10.73 -11.46
C SER A 250 -9.26 -11.83 -10.41
N ASN A 251 -8.69 -13.03 -10.65
CA ASN A 251 -8.78 -14.16 -9.71
C ASN A 251 -7.94 -13.88 -8.44
N TYR A 252 -6.74 -13.30 -8.60
CA TYR A 252 -5.91 -12.92 -7.46
C TYR A 252 -6.50 -11.73 -6.68
N ASN A 253 -7.18 -10.79 -7.37
CA ASN A 253 -7.97 -9.76 -6.70
C ASN A 253 -9.17 -10.36 -5.95
N ALA A 254 -9.86 -11.35 -6.54
CA ALA A 254 -10.95 -12.06 -5.88
C ALA A 254 -10.46 -12.72 -4.58
N PHE A 255 -9.28 -13.37 -4.61
CA PHE A 255 -8.66 -13.93 -3.41
C PHE A 255 -8.41 -12.85 -2.34
N LEU A 256 -7.88 -11.70 -2.72
CA LEU A 256 -7.65 -10.59 -1.80
C LEU A 256 -8.96 -10.05 -1.20
N VAL A 257 -10.00 -9.90 -2.03
CA VAL A 257 -11.33 -9.46 -1.58
C VAL A 257 -11.96 -10.51 -0.66
N SER A 258 -11.82 -11.80 -0.97
CA SER A 258 -12.31 -12.91 -0.12
C SER A 258 -11.59 -12.94 1.23
N LEU A 259 -10.28 -12.67 1.28
CA LEU A 259 -9.54 -12.54 2.55
C LEU A 259 -10.07 -11.38 3.40
N ILE A 260 -10.37 -10.24 2.77
CA ILE A 260 -10.95 -9.08 3.47
C ILE A 260 -12.34 -9.43 3.99
N GLY A 261 -13.18 -10.06 3.17
CA GLY A 261 -14.52 -10.51 3.58
C GLY A 261 -14.48 -11.50 4.74
N LEU A 262 -13.56 -12.48 4.68
CA LEU A 262 -13.36 -13.47 5.74
C LEU A 262 -12.88 -12.82 7.05
N PHE A 263 -11.97 -11.85 6.97
CA PHE A 263 -11.53 -11.10 8.15
C PHE A 263 -12.67 -10.32 8.81
N HIS A 264 -13.53 -9.68 8.01
CA HIS A 264 -14.70 -8.99 8.53
C HIS A 264 -15.72 -9.95 9.14
N ALA A 265 -15.97 -11.09 8.48
CA ALA A 265 -16.82 -12.14 9.04
C ALA A 265 -16.27 -12.63 10.40
N ALA A 266 -14.95 -12.85 10.49
CA ALA A 266 -14.29 -13.20 11.73
C ALA A 266 -14.43 -12.12 12.80
N LEU A 267 -14.31 -10.82 12.46
CA LEU A 267 -14.54 -9.73 13.41
C LEU A 267 -15.97 -9.71 13.96
N ASN A 268 -16.95 -10.08 13.16
CA ASN A 268 -18.37 -10.07 13.55
C ASN A 268 -18.76 -11.26 14.42
N VAL A 269 -18.02 -12.35 14.42
CA VAL A 269 -18.20 -13.46 15.36
C VAL A 269 -17.90 -13.01 16.79
N SER A 270 -17.19 -11.90 16.97
CA SER A 270 -16.76 -11.42 18.27
C SER A 270 -17.88 -10.80 19.11
N GLY A 271 -18.10 -11.40 20.26
CA GLY A 271 -18.24 -10.72 21.53
C GLY A 271 -19.39 -9.77 21.75
N ARG A 272 -20.58 -10.02 21.24
CA ARG A 272 -21.76 -9.57 21.97
C ARG A 272 -22.26 -10.75 22.80
N GLN A 273 -22.39 -10.52 24.12
CA GLN A 273 -22.82 -11.45 25.14
C GLN A 273 -23.57 -12.65 24.56
N ARG A 274 -22.98 -13.82 24.68
CA ARG A 274 -23.71 -15.09 24.59
C ARG A 274 -24.69 -15.07 25.74
N ASP A 275 -25.88 -14.52 25.49
CA ASP A 275 -26.94 -14.62 26.46
C ASP A 275 -27.21 -16.11 26.63
N SER A 276 -27.00 -16.60 27.85
CA SER A 276 -26.87 -18.03 28.16
C SER A 276 -28.10 -18.85 27.75
N LEU A 277 -29.28 -18.26 27.71
CA LEU A 277 -30.54 -18.96 27.49
C LEU A 277 -30.66 -19.68 26.13
N ILE A 278 -30.23 -19.06 25.02
CA ILE A 278 -30.31 -19.69 23.69
C ILE A 278 -29.07 -20.51 23.40
N VAL A 279 -27.91 -19.98 23.75
CA VAL A 279 -26.59 -20.60 23.46
C VAL A 279 -26.42 -21.94 24.18
N ASP A 280 -26.95 -22.08 25.40
CA ASP A 280 -26.86 -23.34 26.16
C ASP A 280 -27.54 -24.50 25.46
N HIS A 281 -28.59 -24.24 24.67
CA HIS A 281 -29.29 -25.28 23.88
C HIS A 281 -28.51 -25.76 22.65
N VAL A 282 -27.55 -24.98 22.15
CA VAL A 282 -26.77 -25.27 20.93
C VAL A 282 -25.28 -25.42 21.20
N ARG A 283 -24.85 -25.39 22.45
CA ARG A 283 -23.43 -25.37 22.86
C ARG A 283 -22.61 -26.52 22.27
N PRO A 284 -23.04 -27.79 22.29
CA PRO A 284 -22.23 -28.90 21.76
C PRO A 284 -21.97 -28.78 20.26
N GLU A 285 -22.99 -28.41 19.48
CA GLU A 285 -22.89 -28.22 18.04
C GLU A 285 -22.04 -27.00 17.69
N LEU A 286 -22.14 -25.95 18.50
CA LEU A 286 -21.33 -24.73 18.33
C LEU A 286 -19.85 -25.00 18.61
N GLU A 287 -19.50 -25.74 19.68
CA GLU A 287 -18.11 -26.13 19.97
C GLU A 287 -17.53 -27.04 18.86
N SER A 288 -18.36 -27.95 18.31
CA SER A 288 -17.96 -28.78 17.18
C SER A 288 -17.71 -27.95 15.92
N LEU A 289 -18.54 -26.94 15.67
CA LEU A 289 -18.38 -26.00 14.54
C LEU A 289 -17.13 -25.13 14.71
N ASP A 290 -16.89 -24.59 15.90
CA ASP A 290 -15.70 -23.80 16.20
C ASP A 290 -14.40 -24.62 15.95
N ALA A 291 -14.39 -25.89 16.36
CA ALA A 291 -13.29 -26.80 16.08
C ALA A 291 -13.08 -27.06 14.59
N ALA A 292 -14.18 -27.28 13.85
CA ALA A 292 -14.14 -27.49 12.40
C ALA A 292 -13.66 -26.24 11.63
N ILE A 293 -14.06 -25.05 12.07
CA ILE A 293 -13.58 -23.77 11.52
C ILE A 293 -12.07 -23.63 11.69
N LEU A 294 -11.54 -23.91 12.90
CA LEU A 294 -10.10 -23.82 13.16
C LEU A 294 -9.30 -24.86 12.36
N GLU A 295 -9.83 -26.07 12.20
CA GLU A 295 -9.25 -27.12 11.34
C GLU A 295 -9.21 -26.70 9.88
N GLU A 296 -10.29 -26.08 9.37
CA GLU A 296 -10.34 -25.55 8.01
C GLU A 296 -9.31 -24.45 7.76
N PHE A 297 -9.11 -23.54 8.72
CA PHE A 297 -8.03 -22.57 8.63
C PHE A 297 -6.64 -23.22 8.54
N ASP A 298 -6.40 -24.32 9.25
CA ASP A 298 -5.13 -25.05 9.16
C ASP A 298 -4.95 -25.69 7.78
N LEU A 299 -6.00 -26.27 7.22
CA LEU A 299 -6.00 -26.81 5.87
C LEU A 299 -5.70 -25.70 4.84
N LEU A 300 -6.39 -24.57 4.91
CA LEU A 300 -6.21 -23.47 3.98
C LEU A 300 -4.86 -22.74 4.14
N ALA A 301 -4.33 -22.67 5.36
CA ALA A 301 -3.04 -22.05 5.67
C ALA A 301 -1.84 -22.99 5.44
N ALA A 302 -2.05 -24.26 5.14
CA ALA A 302 -0.99 -25.19 4.79
C ALA A 302 -0.36 -24.81 3.43
N ARG A 303 0.86 -25.28 3.17
CA ARG A 303 1.55 -24.98 1.91
C ARG A 303 0.99 -25.85 0.79
N HIS A 304 0.16 -25.25 -0.06
CA HIS A 304 -0.42 -25.90 -1.22
C HIS A 304 0.20 -25.37 -2.51
N ARG A 305 0.24 -26.21 -3.55
CA ARG A 305 0.55 -25.78 -4.91
C ARG A 305 -0.72 -25.19 -5.54
N PRO A 306 -0.62 -24.11 -6.33
CA PRO A 306 -1.78 -23.55 -7.01
C PRO A 306 -2.52 -24.61 -7.84
N GLY A 307 -3.85 -24.74 -7.60
CA GLY A 307 -4.70 -25.72 -8.27
C GLY A 307 -4.56 -27.17 -7.77
N GLU A 308 -3.98 -27.38 -6.60
CA GLU A 308 -4.02 -28.65 -5.88
C GLU A 308 -5.37 -28.77 -5.15
N LYS A 309 -6.03 -29.93 -5.24
CA LYS A 309 -7.24 -30.16 -4.45
C LYS A 309 -6.91 -30.23 -2.98
N LEU A 310 -7.61 -29.42 -2.21
CA LEU A 310 -7.48 -29.41 -0.75
C LEU A 310 -8.08 -30.68 -0.15
N GLY A 311 -7.58 -31.10 1.01
CA GLY A 311 -8.10 -32.27 1.74
C GLY A 311 -9.59 -32.12 2.09
N SER A 312 -10.24 -33.22 2.45
CA SER A 312 -11.64 -33.22 2.90
C SER A 312 -11.82 -32.34 4.14
N SER A 313 -12.88 -31.55 4.17
CA SER A 313 -13.24 -30.67 5.28
C SER A 313 -14.44 -31.23 6.04
N ARG A 314 -14.46 -31.07 7.34
CA ARG A 314 -15.61 -31.38 8.21
C ARG A 314 -16.50 -30.15 8.42
N LEU A 315 -16.13 -29.01 7.84
CA LEU A 315 -16.80 -27.72 8.05
C LEU A 315 -18.27 -27.74 7.64
N ASP A 316 -18.59 -28.30 6.46
CA ASP A 316 -19.97 -28.35 5.95
C ASP A 316 -20.85 -29.26 6.82
N GLU A 317 -20.33 -30.42 7.28
CA GLU A 317 -21.05 -31.34 8.16
C GLU A 317 -21.33 -30.71 9.52
N ALA A 318 -20.33 -30.03 10.11
CA ALA A 318 -20.46 -29.35 11.38
C ALA A 318 -21.44 -28.17 11.30
N PHE A 319 -21.39 -27.38 10.23
CA PHE A 319 -22.32 -26.27 10.01
C PHE A 319 -23.75 -26.80 9.84
N ALA A 320 -23.97 -27.85 9.04
CA ALA A 320 -25.27 -28.47 8.86
C ALA A 320 -25.85 -29.10 10.14
N ALA A 321 -24.98 -29.62 11.04
CA ALA A 321 -25.42 -30.11 12.35
C ALA A 321 -25.88 -28.96 13.25
N PHE A 322 -25.11 -27.87 13.30
CA PHE A 322 -25.47 -26.64 14.01
C PHE A 322 -26.79 -26.05 13.51
N GLU A 323 -26.95 -25.93 12.18
CA GLU A 323 -28.18 -25.41 11.56
C GLU A 323 -29.41 -26.28 11.88
N ARG A 324 -29.27 -27.62 11.89
CA ARG A 324 -30.35 -28.52 12.30
C ARG A 324 -30.76 -28.27 13.75
N LYS A 325 -29.80 -28.12 14.66
CA LYS A 325 -30.07 -27.83 16.07
C LYS A 325 -30.77 -26.51 16.28
N VAL A 326 -30.38 -25.48 15.52
CA VAL A 326 -31.07 -24.17 15.54
C VAL A 326 -32.51 -24.30 15.04
N ASN A 327 -32.82 -25.16 14.06
CA ASN A 327 -34.16 -25.47 13.65
C ASN A 327 -34.98 -26.17 14.75
N GLU A 328 -34.38 -27.13 15.46
CA GLU A 328 -35.06 -27.85 16.57
C GLU A 328 -35.48 -26.86 17.67
N ILE A 329 -34.58 -25.99 18.16
CA ILE A 329 -34.90 -25.00 19.21
C ILE A 329 -35.94 -23.96 18.74
N ARG A 330 -36.02 -23.69 17.44
CA ARG A 330 -37.10 -22.88 16.88
C ARG A 330 -38.44 -23.57 17.01
N ASP A 331 -38.50 -24.83 16.58
CA ASP A 331 -39.75 -25.64 16.58
C ASP A 331 -40.24 -25.88 18.02
N GLU A 332 -39.30 -25.97 18.99
CA GLU A 332 -39.58 -25.99 20.43
C GLU A 332 -40.09 -24.64 20.97
N GLY A 333 -40.03 -23.57 20.17
CA GLY A 333 -40.51 -22.24 20.55
C GLY A 333 -39.54 -21.41 21.39
N VAL A 334 -38.34 -21.91 21.65
CA VAL A 334 -37.31 -21.21 22.49
C VAL A 334 -36.97 -19.82 21.91
N LEU A 335 -36.78 -19.71 20.59
CA LEU A 335 -36.50 -18.45 19.91
C LEU A 335 -37.66 -17.45 19.99
N VAL A 336 -38.90 -17.93 20.05
CA VAL A 336 -40.10 -17.10 20.15
C VAL A 336 -40.32 -16.64 21.60
N ALA A 337 -39.96 -17.44 22.59
CA ALA A 337 -40.08 -17.10 24.01
C ALA A 337 -38.99 -16.10 24.47
N ALA A 338 -37.84 -16.05 23.79
CA ALA A 338 -36.74 -15.16 24.13
C ALA A 338 -37.10 -13.68 23.88
N PRO A 339 -36.52 -12.72 24.63
CA PRO A 339 -36.62 -11.30 24.32
C PRO A 339 -36.17 -10.99 22.87
N VAL A 340 -36.77 -9.98 22.24
CA VAL A 340 -36.44 -9.62 20.84
C VAL A 340 -34.96 -9.28 20.69
N GLU A 341 -34.38 -8.55 21.64
CA GLU A 341 -32.98 -8.16 21.66
C GLU A 341 -32.06 -9.40 21.71
N THR A 342 -32.35 -10.37 22.58
CA THR A 342 -31.61 -11.65 22.68
C THR A 342 -31.70 -12.44 21.36
N ALA A 343 -32.88 -12.50 20.76
CA ALA A 343 -33.09 -13.18 19.48
C ALA A 343 -32.34 -12.48 18.33
N MET A 344 -32.27 -11.14 18.32
CA MET A 344 -31.49 -10.36 17.34
C MET A 344 -29.98 -10.60 17.50
N ILE A 345 -29.46 -10.62 18.72
CA ILE A 345 -28.05 -10.90 19.01
C ILE A 345 -27.68 -12.31 18.52
N PHE A 346 -28.52 -13.32 18.84
CA PHE A 346 -28.32 -14.69 18.40
C PHE A 346 -28.38 -14.82 16.87
N ALA A 347 -29.35 -14.18 16.21
CA ALA A 347 -29.47 -14.16 14.75
C ALA A 347 -28.23 -13.53 14.09
N GLY A 348 -27.72 -12.43 14.67
CA GLY A 348 -26.47 -11.79 14.22
C GLY A 348 -25.25 -12.70 14.37
N HIS A 349 -25.17 -13.46 15.48
CA HIS A 349 -24.10 -14.45 15.68
C HIS A 349 -24.21 -15.62 14.69
N PHE A 350 -25.39 -16.17 14.47
CA PHE A 350 -25.66 -17.20 13.48
C PHE A 350 -25.27 -16.72 12.07
N ALA A 351 -25.65 -15.50 11.69
CA ALA A 351 -25.31 -14.92 10.41
C ALA A 351 -23.80 -14.69 10.24
N ALA A 352 -23.11 -14.31 11.31
CA ALA A 352 -21.66 -14.17 11.30
C ALA A 352 -20.94 -15.51 11.10
N LEU A 353 -21.40 -16.58 11.78
CA LEU A 353 -20.89 -17.94 11.58
C LEU A 353 -21.17 -18.46 10.17
N ARG A 354 -22.37 -18.18 9.62
CA ARG A 354 -22.71 -18.49 8.22
C ARG A 354 -21.79 -17.75 7.25
N SER A 355 -21.56 -16.44 7.45
CA SER A 355 -20.65 -15.65 6.63
C SER A 355 -19.21 -16.15 6.72
N LEU A 356 -18.79 -16.64 7.88
CA LEU A 356 -17.48 -17.24 8.07
C LEU A 356 -17.35 -18.58 7.33
N HIS A 357 -18.37 -19.44 7.42
CA HIS A 357 -18.47 -20.69 6.68
C HIS A 357 -18.42 -20.46 5.16
N GLU A 358 -19.26 -19.56 4.65
CA GLU A 358 -19.29 -19.20 3.22
C GLU A 358 -17.97 -18.58 2.76
N GLY A 359 -17.36 -17.73 3.60
CA GLY A 359 -16.07 -17.10 3.34
C GLY A 359 -14.92 -18.12 3.25
N LEU A 360 -14.90 -19.12 4.12
CA LEU A 360 -13.91 -20.22 4.10
C LEU A 360 -14.09 -21.09 2.84
N ASN A 361 -15.34 -21.45 2.51
CA ASN A 361 -15.64 -22.21 1.30
C ASN A 361 -15.29 -21.42 0.02
N ASN A 362 -15.52 -20.11 0.01
CA ASN A 362 -15.13 -19.25 -1.11
C ASN A 362 -13.61 -19.18 -1.27
N ILE A 363 -12.86 -19.04 -0.19
CA ILE A 363 -11.39 -19.06 -0.24
C ILE A 363 -10.88 -20.42 -0.71
N ARG A 364 -11.48 -21.53 -0.25
CA ARG A 364 -11.17 -22.89 -0.72
C ARG A 364 -11.34 -22.98 -2.23
N SER A 365 -12.51 -22.61 -2.73
CA SER A 365 -12.82 -22.59 -4.16
C SER A 365 -11.82 -21.75 -4.96
N VAL A 366 -11.54 -20.53 -4.49
CA VAL A 366 -10.58 -19.63 -5.16
C VAL A 366 -9.16 -20.21 -5.16
N LEU A 367 -8.71 -20.85 -4.08
CA LEU A 367 -7.40 -21.52 -4.02
C LEU A 367 -7.29 -22.73 -4.94
N GLU A 368 -8.37 -23.52 -5.07
CA GLU A 368 -8.44 -24.67 -5.99
C GLU A 368 -8.46 -24.24 -7.47
N ASP A 369 -9.12 -23.10 -7.75
CA ASP A 369 -9.23 -22.53 -9.11
C ASP A 369 -8.05 -21.63 -9.48
N LEU A 370 -7.10 -21.38 -8.56
CA LEU A 370 -5.91 -20.62 -8.89
C LEU A 370 -5.15 -21.29 -10.05
N PRO A 371 -4.79 -20.53 -11.09
CA PRO A 371 -4.27 -21.11 -12.31
C PRO A 371 -2.98 -21.88 -12.10
N ARG A 372 -2.95 -23.11 -12.59
CA ARG A 372 -1.71 -23.88 -12.77
C ARG A 372 -0.80 -23.13 -13.76
N PHE A 373 0.49 -23.09 -13.47
CA PHE A 373 1.48 -22.52 -14.38
C PHE A 373 1.36 -23.18 -15.77
N GLY A 374 1.20 -22.37 -16.82
CA GLY A 374 1.22 -22.84 -18.21
C GLY A 374 -0.10 -22.83 -18.97
N GLN A 375 -1.22 -22.43 -18.36
CA GLN A 375 -2.47 -22.27 -19.12
C GLN A 375 -2.51 -20.91 -19.86
N PRO A 376 -2.98 -20.86 -21.13
CA PRO A 376 -3.06 -19.62 -21.88
C PRO A 376 -4.05 -18.65 -21.21
N PRO A 377 -3.76 -17.35 -21.23
CA PRO A 377 -4.63 -16.35 -20.67
C PRO A 377 -5.96 -16.23 -21.46
N PRO A 378 -7.08 -15.96 -20.81
CA PRO A 378 -8.28 -15.54 -21.53
C PRO A 378 -7.99 -14.24 -22.28
N GLU A 379 -8.53 -14.08 -23.48
CA GLU A 379 -8.37 -12.86 -24.29
C GLU A 379 -8.95 -11.65 -23.54
N ALA A 380 -8.08 -10.90 -22.90
CA ALA A 380 -8.44 -9.62 -22.29
C ALA A 380 -8.53 -8.54 -23.38
N LYS A 381 -9.74 -8.06 -23.65
CA LYS A 381 -9.92 -6.88 -24.52
C LYS A 381 -9.32 -5.66 -23.83
N PRO A 382 -8.36 -4.95 -24.46
CA PRO A 382 -7.82 -3.73 -23.87
C PRO A 382 -8.94 -2.67 -23.78
N HIS A 383 -9.26 -2.27 -22.56
CA HIS A 383 -10.14 -1.13 -22.33
C HIS A 383 -9.31 0.15 -22.46
N TRP A 384 -9.45 0.84 -23.57
CA TRP A 384 -8.84 2.14 -23.80
C TRP A 384 -9.79 3.24 -23.30
N ASP A 385 -9.54 3.74 -22.10
CA ASP A 385 -10.17 4.98 -21.63
C ASP A 385 -9.50 6.16 -22.34
N PHE A 386 -10.10 6.65 -23.42
CA PHE A 386 -9.55 7.68 -24.30
C PHE A 386 -9.49 9.09 -23.70
N LEU A 387 -10.17 9.35 -22.58
CA LEU A 387 -10.16 10.66 -21.93
C LEU A 387 -9.75 10.52 -20.45
N PRO A 388 -8.45 10.65 -20.14
CA PRO A 388 -8.02 10.70 -18.75
C PRO A 388 -8.57 11.97 -18.11
N THR A 389 -9.28 11.83 -16.99
CA THR A 389 -9.68 12.95 -16.15
C THR A 389 -8.43 13.73 -15.71
N ILE A 390 -8.44 15.05 -15.96
CA ILE A 390 -7.30 15.91 -15.57
C ILE A 390 -7.25 16.00 -14.05
N ASP A 391 -6.22 15.41 -13.44
CA ASP A 391 -5.97 15.54 -12.01
C ASP A 391 -5.14 16.80 -11.73
N TRP A 392 -5.81 17.84 -11.27
CA TRP A 392 -5.20 19.14 -10.96
C TRP A 392 -4.10 19.08 -9.90
N PHE A 393 -4.12 18.09 -9.02
CA PHE A 393 -3.05 17.89 -8.06
C PHE A 393 -1.72 17.61 -8.78
N TRP A 394 -1.74 16.73 -9.78
CA TRP A 394 -0.55 16.38 -10.55
C TRP A 394 -0.15 17.45 -11.56
N VAL A 395 -1.11 18.21 -12.09
CA VAL A 395 -0.81 19.40 -12.92
C VAL A 395 0.02 20.41 -12.10
N LYS A 396 -0.44 20.74 -10.90
CA LYS A 396 0.30 21.63 -9.98
C LYS A 396 1.69 21.05 -9.63
N ALA A 397 1.83 19.72 -9.52
CA ALA A 397 3.11 19.07 -9.30
C ALA A 397 4.06 19.27 -10.48
N GLY A 398 3.58 19.00 -11.68
CA GLY A 398 4.35 19.18 -12.90
C GLY A 398 4.82 20.64 -13.08
N VAL A 399 3.92 21.59 -12.89
CA VAL A 399 4.24 23.04 -12.98
C VAL A 399 5.33 23.43 -11.98
N LYS A 400 5.24 22.96 -10.73
CA LYS A 400 6.32 23.19 -9.73
C LYS A 400 7.66 22.63 -10.18
N GLY A 401 7.66 21.39 -10.70
CA GLY A 401 8.88 20.76 -11.22
C GLY A 401 9.46 21.58 -12.37
N GLY A 402 8.60 22.04 -13.31
CA GLY A 402 9.03 22.92 -14.38
C GLY A 402 9.65 24.23 -13.89
N LEU A 403 9.02 24.88 -12.92
CA LEU A 403 9.57 26.11 -12.31
C LEU A 403 10.89 25.86 -11.59
N ALA A 404 11.00 24.76 -10.82
CA ALA A 404 12.25 24.42 -10.13
C ALA A 404 13.40 24.22 -11.13
N ALA A 405 13.15 23.52 -12.24
CA ALA A 405 14.16 23.34 -13.29
C ALA A 405 14.58 24.66 -13.95
N VAL A 406 13.61 25.49 -14.34
CA VAL A 406 13.90 26.79 -14.99
C VAL A 406 14.63 27.74 -14.05
N ILE A 407 14.18 27.88 -12.80
CA ILE A 407 14.85 28.73 -11.78
C ILE A 407 16.29 28.26 -11.59
N SER A 408 16.53 26.95 -11.54
CA SER A 408 17.86 26.39 -11.39
C SER A 408 18.75 26.72 -12.58
N VAL A 409 18.27 26.57 -13.81
CA VAL A 409 19.04 26.90 -15.03
C VAL A 409 19.34 28.40 -15.11
N LEU A 410 18.40 29.25 -14.73
CA LEU A 410 18.64 30.71 -14.63
C LEU A 410 19.70 31.04 -13.59
N LEU A 411 19.67 30.38 -12.42
CA LEU A 411 20.64 30.55 -11.36
C LEU A 411 22.06 30.23 -11.86
N LEU A 412 22.22 29.13 -12.63
CA LEU A 412 23.50 28.76 -13.23
C LEU A 412 24.11 29.87 -14.09
N LYS A 413 23.25 30.53 -14.88
CA LYS A 413 23.68 31.57 -15.79
C LYS A 413 24.05 32.89 -15.09
N TRP A 414 23.43 33.19 -13.93
CA TRP A 414 23.60 34.49 -13.25
C TRP A 414 24.70 34.49 -12.21
N ILE A 415 24.89 33.37 -11.47
CA ILE A 415 25.73 33.34 -10.27
C ILE A 415 26.95 32.43 -10.44
N ASN A 416 26.96 31.54 -11.45
CA ASN A 416 27.97 30.50 -11.65
C ASN A 416 28.30 29.74 -10.35
N PRO A 417 27.30 29.08 -9.72
CA PRO A 417 27.44 28.42 -8.44
C PRO A 417 28.30 27.15 -8.55
N PRO A 418 28.87 26.66 -7.42
CA PRO A 418 29.59 25.39 -7.41
C PRO A 418 28.68 24.21 -7.75
N GLY A 419 29.21 23.21 -8.46
CA GLY A 419 28.48 22.00 -8.85
C GLY A 419 27.29 22.21 -9.77
N PRO A 420 27.46 22.99 -10.86
CA PRO A 420 26.35 23.47 -11.69
C PRO A 420 25.45 22.35 -12.22
N ALA A 421 26.01 21.18 -12.55
CA ALA A 421 25.26 20.06 -13.10
C ALA A 421 24.29 19.42 -12.11
N SER A 422 24.57 19.47 -10.81
CA SER A 422 23.78 18.83 -9.77
C SER A 422 22.55 19.67 -9.37
N ILE A 423 22.59 20.99 -9.55
CA ILE A 423 21.55 21.91 -9.06
C ILE A 423 20.19 21.67 -9.75
N PRO A 424 20.06 21.75 -11.08
CA PRO A 424 18.75 21.55 -11.73
C PRO A 424 18.24 20.13 -11.58
N LEU A 425 19.16 19.17 -11.63
CA LEU A 425 18.84 17.74 -11.47
C LEU A 425 18.20 17.47 -10.12
N MET A 426 18.79 17.95 -9.03
CA MET A 426 18.26 17.78 -7.68
C MET A 426 16.99 18.60 -7.45
N ALA A 427 16.94 19.85 -7.92
CA ALA A 427 15.79 20.71 -7.78
C ALA A 427 14.54 20.08 -8.43
N TRP A 428 14.63 19.61 -9.66
CA TRP A 428 13.52 18.97 -10.35
C TRP A 428 13.16 17.62 -9.71
N THR A 429 14.14 16.74 -9.50
CA THR A 429 13.96 15.40 -8.96
C THR A 429 13.24 15.43 -7.61
N LEU A 430 13.71 16.25 -6.67
CA LEU A 430 13.12 16.32 -5.34
C LEU A 430 11.74 16.99 -5.34
N THR A 431 11.51 17.98 -6.21
CA THR A 431 10.21 18.60 -6.35
C THR A 431 9.15 17.60 -6.83
N ILE A 432 9.52 16.70 -7.73
CA ILE A 432 8.60 15.70 -8.27
C ILE A 432 8.47 14.48 -7.35
N LEU A 433 9.58 13.93 -6.84
CA LEU A 433 9.56 12.74 -5.95
C LEU A 433 8.94 13.02 -4.59
N GLY A 434 9.03 14.24 -4.07
CA GLY A 434 8.43 14.59 -2.78
C GLY A 434 6.90 14.42 -2.72
N ARG A 435 6.21 14.42 -3.86
CA ARG A 435 4.74 14.42 -3.93
C ARG A 435 4.05 13.05 -3.94
N PRO A 436 4.52 12.01 -4.64
CA PRO A 436 3.95 10.67 -4.51
C PRO A 436 3.98 10.16 -3.08
N ILE A 437 5.06 10.49 -2.35
CA ILE A 437 5.20 10.19 -0.92
C ILE A 437 4.13 10.93 -0.10
N LEU A 438 3.77 12.14 -0.47
CA LEU A 438 2.72 12.94 0.19
C LEU A 438 1.31 12.38 -0.02
N ARG A 439 0.98 11.90 -1.23
CA ARG A 439 -0.33 11.30 -1.52
C ARG A 439 -0.51 9.94 -0.85
N ALA A 440 0.59 9.21 -0.65
CA ALA A 440 0.61 7.98 0.12
C ALA A 440 0.70 8.20 1.65
N GLY A 441 0.46 9.44 2.11
CA GLY A 441 0.56 9.80 3.52
C GLY A 441 1.95 10.24 3.97
N GLY A 442 2.83 10.66 3.03
CA GLY A 442 4.15 11.24 3.33
C GLY A 442 4.05 12.56 4.09
N SER A 443 5.04 12.84 4.94
CA SER A 443 5.12 14.07 5.71
C SER A 443 5.18 15.30 4.78
N GLY A 444 4.40 16.34 5.11
CA GLY A 444 4.37 17.60 4.38
C GLY A 444 5.74 18.30 4.27
N ASP A 445 5.74 19.43 3.56
CA ASP A 445 6.93 20.19 3.14
C ASP A 445 7.96 20.44 4.25
N LEU A 446 7.57 20.55 5.53
CA LEU A 446 8.50 20.75 6.64
C LEU A 446 9.38 19.50 6.89
N ARG A 447 8.81 18.29 6.74
CA ARG A 447 9.62 17.06 6.82
C ARG A 447 10.49 16.85 5.60
N ALA A 448 10.00 17.22 4.43
CA ALA A 448 10.83 17.22 3.23
C ALA A 448 12.06 18.12 3.44
N PHE A 449 11.88 19.28 4.07
CA PHE A 449 13.00 20.16 4.45
C PHE A 449 13.90 19.54 5.53
N GLN A 450 13.32 19.02 6.62
CA GLN A 450 14.11 18.36 7.68
C GLN A 450 14.84 17.12 7.15
N ASN A 451 14.17 16.33 6.31
CA ASN A 451 14.78 15.18 5.67
C ASN A 451 15.87 15.60 4.67
N ALA A 452 15.63 16.66 3.91
CA ALA A 452 16.65 17.24 3.03
C ALA A 452 17.85 17.76 3.80
N PHE A 453 17.62 18.46 4.92
CA PHE A 453 18.69 18.94 5.78
C PHE A 453 19.48 17.80 6.42
N LEU A 454 18.78 16.79 6.96
CA LEU A 454 19.43 15.61 7.52
C LEU A 454 20.15 14.79 6.43
N ALA A 455 19.58 14.69 5.23
CA ALA A 455 20.25 14.09 4.09
C ALA A 455 21.53 14.85 3.70
N ALA A 456 21.47 16.17 3.71
CA ALA A 456 22.65 17.01 3.47
C ALA A 456 23.73 16.81 4.55
N MET A 457 23.34 16.69 5.81
CA MET A 457 24.27 16.38 6.92
C MET A 457 24.91 15.00 6.76
N VAL A 458 24.11 13.96 6.48
CA VAL A 458 24.63 12.61 6.24
C VAL A 458 25.52 12.60 5.00
N LEU A 459 25.15 13.30 3.95
CA LEU A 459 25.94 13.46 2.75
C LEU A 459 27.29 14.14 3.05
N ALA A 460 27.32 15.19 3.88
CA ALA A 460 28.52 15.85 4.30
C ALA A 460 29.48 14.91 5.05
N VAL A 461 28.94 14.09 5.96
CA VAL A 461 29.75 13.09 6.67
C VAL A 461 30.30 12.04 5.70
N CYS A 462 29.48 11.55 4.76
CA CYS A 462 29.95 10.59 3.74
C CYS A 462 31.04 11.17 2.85
N VAL A 463 30.92 12.45 2.46
CA VAL A 463 31.92 13.15 1.67
C VAL A 463 33.23 13.31 2.47
N ALA A 464 33.13 13.70 3.73
CA ALA A 464 34.31 13.83 4.61
C ALA A 464 35.05 12.48 4.76
N VAL A 465 34.29 11.40 4.99
CA VAL A 465 34.86 10.04 5.07
C VAL A 465 35.52 9.63 3.75
N LEU A 466 34.84 9.89 2.62
CA LEU A 466 35.42 9.60 1.30
C LEU A 466 36.69 10.36 1.02
N LEU A 467 36.73 11.64 1.33
CA LEU A 467 37.95 12.47 1.19
C LEU A 467 39.12 11.97 2.04
N LEU A 468 38.80 11.41 3.23
CA LEU A 468 39.81 10.79 4.10
C LEU A 468 40.31 9.45 3.58
N ILE A 469 39.45 8.66 2.94
CA ILE A 469 39.76 7.31 2.47
C ILE A 469 40.38 7.33 1.06
N THR A 470 40.00 8.27 0.20
CA THR A 470 40.43 8.36 -1.20
C THR A 470 41.96 8.26 -1.39
N PRO A 471 42.80 8.88 -0.58
CA PRO A 471 44.26 8.75 -0.73
C PRO A 471 44.79 7.33 -0.55
N PHE A 472 44.05 6.48 0.19
CA PHE A 472 44.41 5.08 0.43
C PHE A 472 43.87 4.10 -0.62
N LEU A 473 43.02 4.58 -1.56
CA LEU A 473 42.41 3.79 -2.60
C LEU A 473 43.17 3.82 -3.92
N ALA A 474 44.48 3.96 -3.89
CA ALA A 474 45.33 4.02 -5.08
C ALA A 474 45.42 2.70 -5.86
N ASP A 475 45.13 1.56 -5.17
CA ASP A 475 45.10 0.27 -5.79
C ASP A 475 43.67 -0.08 -6.29
N TYR A 476 43.58 -0.52 -7.54
CA TYR A 476 42.29 -0.84 -8.17
C TYR A 476 41.54 -1.98 -7.46
N VAL A 477 42.25 -2.99 -6.97
CA VAL A 477 41.65 -4.13 -6.26
C VAL A 477 41.12 -3.70 -4.91
N VAL A 478 41.90 -2.87 -4.19
CA VAL A 478 41.48 -2.31 -2.88
C VAL A 478 40.25 -1.44 -3.04
N MET A 479 40.23 -0.55 -4.03
CA MET A 479 39.09 0.32 -4.33
C MET A 479 37.81 -0.47 -4.61
N ASN A 480 37.88 -1.49 -5.49
CA ASN A 480 36.72 -2.31 -5.83
C ASN A 480 36.23 -3.16 -4.63
N SER A 481 37.16 -3.61 -3.79
CA SER A 481 36.83 -4.35 -2.57
C SER A 481 36.10 -3.47 -1.55
N VAL A 482 36.56 -2.24 -1.37
CA VAL A 482 35.90 -1.25 -0.50
C VAL A 482 34.52 -0.89 -1.05
N LEU A 483 34.40 -0.66 -2.35
CA LEU A 483 33.12 -0.40 -3.01
C LEU A 483 32.14 -1.58 -2.81
N PHE A 484 32.60 -2.79 -3.04
CA PHE A 484 31.79 -3.99 -2.80
C PHE A 484 31.32 -4.05 -1.35
N LEU A 485 32.20 -3.84 -0.37
CA LEU A 485 31.89 -3.90 1.04
C LEU A 485 30.86 -2.83 1.44
N ILE A 486 30.99 -1.62 0.94
CA ILE A 486 30.03 -0.54 1.16
C ILE A 486 28.68 -0.91 0.59
N LEU A 487 28.60 -1.39 -0.64
CA LEU A 487 27.36 -1.75 -1.30
C LEU A 487 26.73 -3.01 -0.71
N PHE A 488 27.55 -3.98 -0.29
CA PHE A 488 27.10 -5.15 0.45
C PHE A 488 26.46 -4.75 1.77
N THR A 489 27.15 -3.95 2.58
CA THR A 489 26.66 -3.46 3.87
C THR A 489 25.34 -2.69 3.70
N PHE A 490 25.28 -1.90 2.66
CA PHE A 490 24.09 -1.19 2.26
C PHE A 490 22.92 -2.13 1.93
N GLY A 491 23.13 -3.10 1.06
CA GLY A 491 22.11 -4.09 0.71
C GLY A 491 21.62 -4.86 1.95
N PHE A 492 22.55 -5.26 2.81
CA PHE A 492 22.25 -5.92 4.07
C PHE A 492 21.38 -5.06 5.01
N MET A 493 21.69 -3.78 5.16
CA MET A 493 20.94 -2.86 6.01
C MET A 493 19.57 -2.53 5.45
N THR A 494 19.44 -2.33 4.12
CA THR A 494 18.14 -2.03 3.49
C THR A 494 17.15 -3.18 3.62
N ALA A 495 17.62 -4.40 3.61
CA ALA A 495 16.78 -5.58 3.83
C ALA A 495 16.30 -5.74 5.29
N ARG A 496 16.95 -5.07 6.25
CA ARG A 496 16.65 -5.18 7.69
C ARG A 496 15.67 -4.12 8.19
N ILE A 497 15.78 -2.87 7.73
CA ILE A 497 15.09 -1.71 8.31
C ILE A 497 14.13 -1.11 7.28
N PRO A 498 12.80 -1.35 7.41
CA PRO A 498 11.82 -0.71 6.55
C PRO A 498 11.93 0.83 6.65
N GLY A 499 11.95 1.52 5.52
CA GLY A 499 12.02 2.99 5.46
C GLY A 499 13.44 3.58 5.45
N ILE A 500 14.49 2.79 5.70
CA ILE A 500 15.87 3.24 5.55
C ILE A 500 16.25 3.46 4.07
N ASN A 501 15.48 2.85 3.15
CA ASN A 501 15.74 2.87 1.70
C ASN A 501 15.94 4.30 1.14
N PHE A 502 15.16 5.27 1.60
CA PHE A 502 15.29 6.66 1.12
C PHE A 502 16.65 7.26 1.52
N TRP A 503 17.00 7.18 2.81
CA TRP A 503 18.25 7.72 3.34
C TRP A 503 19.47 7.07 2.72
N MET A 504 19.38 5.77 2.53
CA MET A 504 20.43 4.98 1.93
C MET A 504 20.58 5.27 0.43
N GLN A 505 19.49 5.55 -0.29
CA GLN A 505 19.59 6.03 -1.68
C GLN A 505 20.30 7.40 -1.75
N VAL A 506 20.05 8.30 -0.82
CA VAL A 506 20.75 9.59 -0.74
C VAL A 506 22.25 9.40 -0.50
N ILE A 507 22.62 8.53 0.45
CA ILE A 507 24.02 8.19 0.73
C ILE A 507 24.69 7.58 -0.51
N LEU A 508 23.99 6.73 -1.22
CA LEU A 508 24.51 6.06 -2.41
C LEU A 508 24.60 6.96 -3.62
N ILE A 509 23.67 7.89 -3.80
CA ILE A 509 23.80 8.94 -4.81
C ILE A 509 25.09 9.72 -4.56
N ALA A 510 25.39 10.03 -3.29
CA ALA A 510 26.65 10.64 -2.92
C ALA A 510 27.85 9.75 -3.29
N ILE A 511 27.83 8.50 -2.84
CA ILE A 511 28.94 7.56 -3.11
C ILE A 511 29.06 7.30 -4.61
N SER A 512 27.97 7.13 -5.35
CA SER A 512 28.02 6.90 -6.81
C SER A 512 28.54 8.10 -7.58
N ALA A 513 28.27 9.32 -7.14
CA ALA A 513 28.86 10.53 -7.73
C ALA A 513 30.39 10.60 -7.56
N PHE A 514 30.94 9.92 -6.53
CA PHE A 514 32.37 9.92 -6.20
C PHE A 514 33.12 8.67 -6.65
N VAL A 515 32.41 7.60 -6.97
CA VAL A 515 32.99 6.32 -7.41
C VAL A 515 33.14 6.24 -8.94
N GLY A 516 33.09 7.35 -9.65
CA GLY A 516 33.57 7.43 -11.03
C GLY A 516 35.07 7.16 -11.16
N LEU A 517 35.59 6.32 -10.31
CA LEU A 517 36.96 6.20 -9.89
C LEU A 517 37.76 5.41 -10.92
N ASN A 518 38.54 6.13 -11.68
CA ASN A 518 39.75 5.61 -12.23
C ASN A 518 40.85 5.90 -11.21
N PRO A 519 41.54 4.92 -10.59
CA PRO A 519 42.63 5.15 -9.65
C PRO A 519 43.77 5.97 -10.25
N GLN A 520 43.92 5.98 -11.56
CA GLN A 520 44.92 6.75 -12.29
C GLN A 520 44.49 8.21 -12.50
N GLN A 521 43.20 8.53 -12.31
CA GLN A 521 42.65 9.88 -12.40
C GLN A 521 41.69 10.12 -11.23
N PRO A 522 42.20 10.34 -10.02
CA PRO A 522 41.34 10.61 -8.85
C PRO A 522 40.52 11.88 -9.11
N VAL A 523 39.24 11.85 -8.78
CA VAL A 523 38.37 13.01 -8.87
C VAL A 523 38.94 14.10 -7.94
N PRO A 524 39.20 15.31 -8.41
CA PRO A 524 39.71 16.40 -7.56
C PRO A 524 38.81 16.66 -6.38
N SER A 525 39.33 16.83 -5.19
CA SER A 525 38.56 17.12 -3.97
C SER A 525 37.62 18.30 -4.16
N GLN A 526 38.04 19.30 -4.95
CA GLN A 526 37.23 20.48 -5.29
C GLN A 526 35.95 20.06 -6.04
N THR A 527 36.04 19.19 -7.02
CA THR A 527 34.87 18.70 -7.77
C THR A 527 33.87 17.95 -6.88
N ILE A 528 34.39 17.24 -5.89
CA ILE A 528 33.58 16.54 -4.88
C ILE A 528 32.80 17.56 -4.05
N ILE A 529 33.48 18.57 -3.53
CA ILE A 529 32.89 19.64 -2.71
C ILE A 529 31.87 20.43 -3.53
N ASP A 530 32.23 20.82 -4.76
CA ASP A 530 31.34 21.56 -5.67
C ASP A 530 30.06 20.78 -5.99
N THR A 531 30.16 19.48 -6.30
CA THR A 531 29.01 18.63 -6.53
C THR A 531 28.10 18.54 -5.31
N PHE A 532 28.69 18.42 -4.12
CA PHE A 532 27.96 18.40 -2.87
C PHE A 532 27.22 19.73 -2.60
N LEU A 533 27.89 20.86 -2.78
CA LEU A 533 27.26 22.18 -2.66
C LEU A 533 26.14 22.35 -3.68
N GLY A 534 26.35 21.92 -4.91
CA GLY A 534 25.31 21.91 -5.95
C GLY A 534 24.07 21.10 -5.56
N ILE A 535 24.25 19.93 -4.94
CA ILE A 535 23.15 19.12 -4.43
C ILE A 535 22.37 19.89 -3.34
N ILE A 536 23.06 20.53 -2.39
CA ILE A 536 22.44 21.32 -1.31
C ILE A 536 21.65 22.50 -1.89
N ILE A 537 22.22 23.23 -2.84
CA ILE A 537 21.55 24.35 -3.50
C ILE A 537 20.28 23.85 -4.23
N GLY A 538 20.37 22.75 -4.97
CA GLY A 538 19.24 22.13 -5.65
C GLY A 538 18.12 21.69 -4.68
N MET A 539 18.50 21.13 -3.54
CA MET A 539 17.56 20.79 -2.45
C MET A 539 16.90 22.05 -1.87
N GLY A 540 17.65 23.14 -1.71
CA GLY A 540 17.14 24.44 -1.28
C GLY A 540 16.08 24.97 -2.24
N ILE A 541 16.36 24.98 -3.56
CA ILE A 541 15.42 25.41 -4.60
C ILE A 541 14.15 24.54 -4.56
N ALA A 542 14.29 23.21 -4.52
CA ALA A 542 13.15 22.30 -4.43
C ALA A 542 12.27 22.61 -3.21
N THR A 543 12.89 22.88 -2.06
CA THR A 543 12.19 23.20 -0.82
C THR A 543 11.46 24.54 -0.92
N VAL A 544 12.13 25.58 -1.42
CA VAL A 544 11.53 26.91 -1.60
C VAL A 544 10.37 26.86 -2.57
N VAL A 545 10.56 26.27 -3.75
CA VAL A 545 9.48 26.10 -4.75
C VAL A 545 8.35 25.24 -4.21
N GLY A 546 8.67 24.15 -3.51
CA GLY A 546 7.70 23.28 -2.86
C GLY A 546 6.83 24.01 -1.85
N ARG A 547 7.43 24.88 -1.04
CA ARG A 547 6.78 25.56 0.09
C ARG A 547 6.04 26.84 -0.31
N LEU A 548 6.59 27.63 -1.24
CA LEU A 548 5.98 28.88 -1.68
C LEU A 548 4.86 28.72 -2.69
N ILE A 549 4.97 27.71 -3.56
CA ILE A 549 4.01 27.50 -4.63
C ILE A 549 3.07 26.35 -4.26
N TRP A 550 1.80 26.64 -3.95
CA TRP A 550 0.76 25.65 -3.59
C TRP A 550 1.23 24.58 -2.59
N PRO A 551 1.57 24.94 -1.34
CA PRO A 551 2.04 23.97 -0.35
C PRO A 551 1.01 22.85 -0.14
N VAL A 552 1.51 21.61 -0.02
CA VAL A 552 0.67 20.45 0.28
C VAL A 552 0.83 20.13 1.76
N LEU A 553 -0.24 20.33 2.53
CA LEU A 553 -0.24 20.07 3.96
C LEU A 553 -0.78 18.65 4.24
N PRO A 554 -0.18 17.88 5.16
CA PRO A 554 -0.67 16.56 5.54
C PRO A 554 -2.12 16.57 6.02
N GLN A 555 -2.53 17.65 6.70
CA GLN A 555 -3.90 17.84 7.15
C GLN A 555 -4.89 17.92 5.98
N ARG A 556 -4.52 18.57 4.86
CA ARG A 556 -5.35 18.59 3.65
C ARG A 556 -5.49 17.19 3.04
N VAL A 557 -4.39 16.45 2.96
CA VAL A 557 -4.41 15.07 2.44
C VAL A 557 -5.31 14.18 3.29
N LEU A 558 -5.20 14.28 4.62
CA LEU A 558 -6.09 13.56 5.53
C LEU A 558 -7.55 13.97 5.33
N ARG A 559 -7.82 15.28 5.26
CA ARG A 559 -9.17 15.80 5.02
C ARG A 559 -9.74 15.28 3.69
N ASP A 560 -8.98 15.35 2.61
CA ASP A 560 -9.42 14.92 1.29
C ASP A 560 -9.68 13.39 1.27
N ASN A 561 -8.86 12.60 1.96
CA ASN A 561 -9.09 11.16 2.13
C ASN A 561 -10.37 10.89 2.94
N LEU A 562 -10.63 11.66 4.02
CA LEU A 562 -11.85 11.52 4.81
C LEU A 562 -13.09 11.93 4.01
N LEU A 563 -13.03 13.04 3.26
CA LEU A 563 -14.11 13.48 2.39
C LEU A 563 -14.40 12.45 1.28
N ALA A 564 -13.37 11.87 0.67
CA ALA A 564 -13.51 10.79 -0.29
C ALA A 564 -14.18 9.57 0.36
N LEU A 565 -13.80 9.24 1.59
CA LEU A 565 -14.34 8.12 2.36
C LEU A 565 -15.84 8.31 2.62
N PHE A 566 -16.25 9.48 3.09
CA PHE A 566 -17.68 9.81 3.29
C PHE A 566 -18.47 9.74 1.97
N SER A 567 -17.94 10.32 0.89
CA SER A 567 -18.62 10.35 -0.40
C SER A 567 -18.80 8.96 -1.00
N GLN A 568 -17.78 8.10 -0.93
CA GLN A 568 -17.84 6.73 -1.42
C GLN A 568 -18.74 5.84 -0.57
N THR A 569 -18.72 6.01 0.77
CA THR A 569 -19.62 5.30 1.68
C THR A 569 -21.09 5.66 1.40
N LYS A 570 -21.35 6.93 1.14
CA LYS A 570 -22.68 7.41 0.74
C LYS A 570 -23.12 6.84 -0.62
N ALA A 571 -22.22 6.81 -1.62
CA ALA A 571 -22.48 6.22 -2.93
C ALA A 571 -22.79 4.71 -2.82
N LEU A 572 -22.07 3.99 -1.95
CA LEU A 572 -22.33 2.58 -1.68
C LEU A 572 -23.74 2.35 -1.10
N LEU A 573 -24.17 3.17 -0.13
CA LEU A 573 -25.54 3.14 0.43
C LEU A 573 -26.62 3.45 -0.61
N SER A 574 -26.31 4.34 -1.56
CA SER A 574 -27.26 4.75 -2.61
C SER A 574 -27.39 3.75 -3.75
N GLY A 575 -26.66 2.65 -3.74
CA GLY A 575 -26.76 1.59 -4.76
C GLY A 575 -26.09 1.95 -6.10
N ASP A 576 -24.94 2.65 -6.07
CA ASP A 576 -24.17 3.01 -7.26
C ASP A 576 -23.82 1.76 -8.11
N PRO A 577 -23.98 1.80 -9.45
CA PRO A 577 -23.66 0.69 -10.34
C PRO A 577 -22.19 0.25 -10.30
N HIS A 578 -21.26 1.11 -9.84
CA HIS A 578 -19.83 0.79 -9.72
C HIS A 578 -19.44 0.20 -8.35
N ARG A 579 -20.36 -0.52 -7.72
CA ARG A 579 -20.25 -1.06 -6.35
C ARG A 579 -18.92 -1.77 -6.08
N GLU A 580 -18.47 -2.68 -6.94
CA GLU A 580 -17.23 -3.45 -6.74
C GLU A 580 -15.99 -2.55 -6.68
N LYS A 581 -15.93 -1.54 -7.56
CA LYS A 581 -14.85 -0.56 -7.55
C LYS A 581 -14.85 0.26 -6.27
N ILE A 582 -16.03 0.69 -5.82
CA ILE A 582 -16.19 1.47 -4.59
C ILE A 582 -15.79 0.61 -3.37
N GLN A 583 -16.22 -0.64 -3.29
CA GLN A 583 -15.84 -1.55 -2.20
C GLN A 583 -14.33 -1.78 -2.14
N THR A 584 -13.69 -1.99 -3.30
CA THR A 584 -12.23 -2.14 -3.36
C THR A 584 -11.51 -0.87 -2.88
N GLN A 585 -12.01 0.32 -3.24
CA GLN A 585 -11.43 1.57 -2.77
C GLN A 585 -11.63 1.78 -1.28
N LEU A 586 -12.83 1.51 -0.76
CA LEU A 586 -13.18 1.63 0.65
C LEU A 586 -12.36 0.70 1.55
N ALA A 587 -11.91 -0.45 1.05
CA ALA A 587 -11.04 -1.36 1.79
C ALA A 587 -9.66 -0.75 2.11
N PHE A 588 -9.16 0.17 1.29
CA PHE A 588 -7.81 0.75 1.44
C PHE A 588 -7.80 2.19 1.96
N LEU A 589 -8.83 2.99 1.69
CA LEU A 589 -8.91 4.39 2.12
C LEU A 589 -8.72 4.61 3.63
N PRO A 590 -9.31 3.81 4.55
CA PRO A 590 -9.08 3.97 5.98
C PRO A 590 -7.62 3.74 6.37
N VAL A 591 -6.96 2.77 5.74
CA VAL A 591 -5.54 2.46 5.99
C VAL A 591 -4.66 3.63 5.53
N GLU A 592 -4.96 4.21 4.37
CA GLU A 592 -4.27 5.40 3.85
C GLU A 592 -4.49 6.61 4.77
N ALA A 593 -5.71 6.80 5.30
CA ALA A 593 -6.01 7.85 6.26
C ALA A 593 -5.27 7.67 7.60
N LEU A 594 -5.16 6.43 8.10
CA LEU A 594 -4.36 6.13 9.30
C LEU A 594 -2.88 6.41 9.09
N GLN A 595 -2.32 6.05 7.94
CA GLN A 595 -0.94 6.38 7.59
C GLN A 595 -0.73 7.89 7.51
N ALA A 596 -1.65 8.64 6.91
CA ALA A 596 -1.61 10.10 6.86
C ALA A 596 -1.62 10.70 8.28
N THR A 597 -2.41 10.15 9.19
CA THR A 597 -2.49 10.60 10.58
C THR A 597 -1.16 10.44 11.32
N GLN A 598 -0.46 9.32 11.15
CA GLN A 598 0.85 9.08 11.79
C GLN A 598 1.92 10.07 11.33
N GLN A 599 1.74 10.67 10.16
CA GLN A 599 2.69 11.58 9.55
C GLN A 599 2.45 13.05 9.88
N ILE A 600 1.32 13.39 10.52
CA ILE A 600 1.04 14.75 11.00
C ILE A 600 1.98 15.06 12.17
N ARG A 601 2.96 15.96 11.93
CA ARG A 601 3.85 16.51 12.94
C ARG A 601 3.90 18.04 12.79
N THR A 602 2.78 18.69 13.06
CA THR A 602 2.78 20.14 13.19
C THR A 602 3.24 20.56 14.59
N PRO A 603 3.96 21.66 14.74
CA PRO A 603 4.19 22.27 16.04
C PRO A 603 2.81 22.55 16.67
N GLY A 604 2.53 21.93 17.81
CA GLY A 604 1.25 22.05 18.52
C GLY A 604 0.28 20.86 18.36
N CYS A 605 0.55 19.87 17.50
CA CYS A 605 -0.23 18.62 17.48
C CYS A 605 0.37 17.64 18.49
N SER A 606 -0.31 17.47 19.61
CA SER A 606 0.11 16.55 20.67
C SER A 606 -0.07 15.08 20.23
N GLU A 607 0.66 14.14 20.83
CA GLU A 607 0.44 12.72 20.60
C GLU A 607 -1.00 12.28 21.00
N LYS A 608 -1.63 13.01 21.93
CA LYS A 608 -3.02 12.81 22.32
C LYS A 608 -3.98 13.14 21.16
N GLU A 609 -3.77 14.24 20.45
CA GLU A 609 -4.57 14.63 19.28
C GLU A 609 -4.43 13.63 18.13
N LYS A 610 -3.22 13.15 17.87
CA LYS A 610 -3.00 12.09 16.87
C LYS A 610 -3.74 10.81 17.24
N ALA A 611 -3.73 10.44 18.52
CA ALA A 611 -4.45 9.28 19.00
C ALA A 611 -5.98 9.45 18.83
N GLN A 612 -6.50 10.66 19.04
CA GLN A 612 -7.92 10.98 18.84
C GLN A 612 -8.32 10.87 17.36
N ILE A 613 -7.52 11.45 16.44
CA ILE A 613 -7.78 11.33 14.99
C ILE A 613 -7.67 9.86 14.55
N ALA A 614 -6.65 9.15 15.00
CA ALA A 614 -6.53 7.72 14.70
C ALA A 614 -7.71 6.92 15.26
N SER A 615 -8.27 7.32 16.40
CA SER A 615 -9.50 6.73 16.94
C SER A 615 -10.71 7.02 16.05
N PHE A 616 -10.84 8.26 15.56
CA PHE A 616 -11.90 8.63 14.63
C PHE A 616 -11.81 7.84 13.31
N VAL A 617 -10.62 7.75 12.71
CA VAL A 617 -10.43 6.98 11.47
C VAL A 617 -10.78 5.51 11.67
N ARG A 618 -10.46 4.92 12.83
CA ARG A 618 -10.84 3.53 13.15
C ARG A 618 -12.34 3.35 13.35
N ALA A 619 -13.00 4.27 14.04
CA ALA A 619 -14.46 4.26 14.17
C ALA A 619 -15.13 4.35 12.79
N LEU A 620 -14.59 5.20 11.91
CA LEU A 620 -15.05 5.32 10.53
C LEU A 620 -14.77 4.06 9.70
N GLN A 621 -13.64 3.39 9.91
CA GLN A 621 -13.34 2.10 9.30
C GLN A 621 -14.37 1.04 9.70
N ALA A 622 -14.70 0.95 10.99
CA ALA A 622 -15.73 0.04 11.48
C ALA A 622 -17.11 0.35 10.87
N LEU A 623 -17.47 1.62 10.75
CA LEU A 623 -18.70 2.06 10.09
C LEU A 623 -18.74 1.62 8.62
N VAL A 624 -17.67 1.87 7.86
CA VAL A 624 -17.54 1.48 6.44
C VAL A 624 -17.70 -0.03 6.27
N THR A 625 -17.09 -0.82 7.15
CA THR A 625 -17.21 -2.28 7.15
C THR A 625 -18.67 -2.70 7.32
N ARG A 626 -19.34 -2.19 8.36
CA ARG A 626 -20.75 -2.52 8.66
C ARG A 626 -21.69 -2.12 7.52
N ILE A 627 -21.45 -0.95 6.89
CA ILE A 627 -22.23 -0.51 5.72
C ILE A 627 -21.96 -1.44 4.51
N THR A 628 -20.75 -1.84 4.27
CA THR A 628 -20.39 -2.75 3.18
C THR A 628 -21.10 -4.09 3.35
N GLU A 629 -21.16 -4.60 4.55
CA GLU A 629 -21.88 -5.82 4.90
C GLU A 629 -23.39 -5.67 4.73
N LEU A 630 -24.00 -4.59 5.22
CA LEU A 630 -25.42 -4.30 5.03
C LEU A 630 -25.78 -4.34 3.54
N VAL A 631 -25.03 -3.61 2.72
CA VAL A 631 -25.28 -3.54 1.26
C VAL A 631 -25.11 -4.91 0.59
N SER A 632 -24.25 -5.79 1.11
CA SER A 632 -24.09 -7.16 0.60
C SER A 632 -25.29 -8.06 0.92
N HIS A 633 -25.94 -7.84 2.05
CA HIS A 633 -27.03 -8.68 2.56
C HIS A 633 -28.44 -8.08 2.34
N ARG A 634 -28.55 -6.83 1.93
CA ARG A 634 -29.82 -6.11 1.74
C ARG A 634 -30.82 -6.82 0.80
N ASN A 635 -30.34 -7.55 -0.20
CA ASN A 635 -31.17 -8.17 -1.23
C ASN A 635 -31.53 -9.66 -0.94
N ILE A 636 -31.14 -10.17 0.22
CA ILE A 636 -31.35 -11.60 0.58
C ILE A 636 -32.79 -11.87 1.03
N LEU A 637 -33.46 -10.86 1.61
CA LEU A 637 -34.82 -11.03 2.10
C LEU A 637 -35.83 -11.33 0.97
N PRO A 638 -36.77 -12.26 1.21
CA PRO A 638 -37.89 -12.48 0.33
C PRO A 638 -38.71 -11.20 0.08
N GLU A 639 -39.31 -11.09 -1.10
CA GLU A 639 -39.98 -9.87 -1.56
C GLU A 639 -41.09 -9.42 -0.60
N MET A 640 -41.83 -10.34 -0.05
CA MET A 640 -42.93 -10.10 0.91
C MET A 640 -42.40 -9.45 2.21
N THR A 641 -41.37 -10.01 2.82
CA THR A 641 -40.79 -9.49 4.08
C THR A 641 -40.09 -8.16 3.84
N ARG A 642 -39.44 -8.03 2.69
CA ARG A 642 -38.82 -6.77 2.27
C ARG A 642 -39.84 -5.66 2.11
N ALA A 643 -40.97 -5.93 1.46
CA ALA A 643 -42.02 -4.93 1.24
C ALA A 643 -42.58 -4.35 2.55
N ILE A 644 -42.66 -5.16 3.61
CA ILE A 644 -43.17 -4.70 4.91
C ILE A 644 -42.17 -3.77 5.61
N LEU A 645 -40.87 -4.06 5.55
CA LEU A 645 -39.82 -3.31 6.25
C LEU A 645 -39.15 -2.25 5.38
N GLN A 646 -39.44 -2.20 4.08
CA GLN A 646 -38.84 -1.26 3.14
C GLN A 646 -38.93 0.21 3.58
N PRO A 647 -40.10 0.70 4.06
CA PRO A 647 -40.21 2.11 4.47
C PRO A 647 -39.30 2.46 5.64
N GLN A 648 -39.12 1.53 6.61
CA GLN A 648 -38.25 1.73 7.78
C GLN A 648 -36.79 1.70 7.38
N PHE A 649 -36.38 0.78 6.49
CA PHE A 649 -35.04 0.68 5.98
C PHE A 649 -34.65 1.93 5.15
N GLU A 650 -35.53 2.39 4.26
CA GLU A 650 -35.32 3.58 3.46
C GLU A 650 -35.15 4.82 4.34
N ARG A 651 -35.97 4.95 5.39
CA ARG A 651 -35.86 6.05 6.35
C ARG A 651 -34.53 6.02 7.07
N LEU A 652 -34.09 4.87 7.60
CA LEU A 652 -32.80 4.70 8.24
C LEU A 652 -31.64 5.02 7.29
N GLU A 653 -31.68 4.54 6.05
CA GLU A 653 -30.67 4.87 5.06
C GLU A 653 -30.61 6.36 4.71
N VAL A 654 -31.74 7.06 4.72
CA VAL A 654 -31.78 8.52 4.56
C VAL A 654 -31.09 9.21 5.72
N GLU A 655 -31.40 8.81 6.97
CA GLU A 655 -30.77 9.37 8.16
C GLU A 655 -29.26 9.07 8.21
N PHE A 656 -28.83 7.87 7.85
CA PHE A 656 -27.41 7.52 7.75
C PHE A 656 -26.67 8.41 6.74
N ARG A 657 -27.28 8.66 5.57
CA ARG A 657 -26.72 9.57 4.57
C ARG A 657 -26.63 11.00 5.07
N GLN A 658 -27.65 11.47 5.80
CA GLN A 658 -27.64 12.81 6.38
C GLN A 658 -26.55 12.96 7.44
N MET A 659 -26.28 11.94 8.27
CA MET A 659 -25.18 11.95 9.23
C MET A 659 -23.82 11.95 8.54
N LEU A 660 -23.63 11.16 7.48
CA LEU A 660 -22.39 11.19 6.67
C LEU A 660 -22.16 12.56 6.00
N ASP A 661 -23.24 13.21 5.53
CA ASP A 661 -23.17 14.57 5.00
C ASP A 661 -22.80 15.58 6.11
N ALA A 662 -23.36 15.44 7.31
CA ALA A 662 -23.00 16.28 8.44
C ALA A 662 -21.53 16.12 8.84
N PHE A 663 -20.99 14.88 8.87
CA PHE A 663 -19.55 14.63 9.10
C PHE A 663 -18.70 15.26 8.00
N SER A 664 -19.10 15.08 6.74
CA SER A 664 -18.41 15.70 5.59
C SER A 664 -18.35 17.21 5.71
N GLU A 665 -19.46 17.84 6.10
CA GLU A 665 -19.56 19.29 6.23
C GLU A 665 -18.72 19.82 7.40
N CYS A 666 -18.63 19.09 8.53
CA CYS A 666 -17.72 19.42 9.62
C CYS A 666 -16.27 19.56 9.16
N PHE A 667 -15.80 18.63 8.29
CA PHE A 667 -14.45 18.70 7.74
C PHE A 667 -14.27 19.73 6.62
N ARG A 668 -15.34 20.06 5.86
CA ARG A 668 -15.30 21.12 4.85
C ARG A 668 -15.22 22.50 5.45
N GLN A 669 -16.07 22.77 6.45
CA GLN A 669 -16.17 24.08 7.11
C GLN A 669 -15.18 24.27 8.26
N ALA A 670 -14.43 23.21 8.63
CA ALA A 670 -13.55 23.19 9.80
C ALA A 670 -14.25 23.53 11.11
N ASN A 671 -15.56 23.32 11.17
CA ASN A 671 -16.39 23.65 12.31
C ASN A 671 -17.54 22.65 12.44
N CYS A 672 -17.72 22.08 13.62
CA CYS A 672 -18.78 21.13 13.90
C CYS A 672 -19.77 21.72 14.89
N ARG A 673 -20.52 22.74 14.45
CA ARG A 673 -21.57 23.42 15.28
C ARG A 673 -22.95 22.81 15.10
N ARG A 674 -23.15 21.87 14.17
CA ARG A 674 -24.46 21.27 13.91
C ARG A 674 -24.75 20.19 14.95
N GLU A 675 -25.93 20.20 15.54
CA GLU A 675 -26.42 19.05 16.28
C GLU A 675 -26.53 17.87 15.32
N LEU A 676 -25.83 16.79 15.63
CA LEU A 676 -25.92 15.54 14.88
C LEU A 676 -27.31 14.96 15.19
N SER A 677 -28.10 14.72 14.14
CA SER A 677 -29.41 14.07 14.26
C SER A 677 -29.27 12.70 14.95
N SER A 678 -30.20 12.34 15.80
CA SER A 678 -30.24 11.02 16.43
C SER A 678 -30.99 10.04 15.53
N VAL A 679 -30.39 8.93 15.24
CA VAL A 679 -30.97 7.84 14.44
C VAL A 679 -31.95 6.96 15.27
N GLN A 680 -31.98 7.19 16.58
CA GLN A 680 -32.74 6.33 17.52
C GLN A 680 -34.24 6.28 17.27
N GLY A 681 -34.83 7.38 16.77
CA GLY A 681 -36.27 7.42 16.45
C GLY A 681 -36.64 6.45 15.33
N ALA A 682 -35.85 6.43 14.26
CA ALA A 682 -36.05 5.52 13.12
C ALA A 682 -35.76 4.06 13.49
N LEU A 683 -34.79 3.80 14.37
CA LEU A 683 -34.55 2.46 14.92
C LEU A 683 -35.71 1.95 15.74
N ALA A 684 -36.28 2.78 16.63
CA ALA A 684 -37.44 2.39 17.44
C ALA A 684 -38.67 2.05 16.57
N GLU A 685 -38.89 2.76 15.46
CA GLU A 685 -39.94 2.44 14.50
C GLU A 685 -39.69 1.10 13.80
N MET A 686 -38.44 0.82 13.43
CA MET A 686 -38.06 -0.48 12.87
C MET A 686 -38.30 -1.61 13.88
N ASP A 687 -37.88 -1.45 15.12
CA ASP A 687 -38.05 -2.45 16.18
C ASP A 687 -39.54 -2.71 16.46
N GLN A 688 -40.35 -1.67 16.44
CA GLN A 688 -41.79 -1.81 16.57
C GLN A 688 -42.43 -2.58 15.40
N ALA A 689 -41.98 -2.33 14.17
CA ALA A 689 -42.45 -3.06 13.00
C ALA A 689 -42.05 -4.55 13.08
N ILE A 690 -40.81 -4.84 13.51
CA ILE A 690 -40.33 -6.23 13.71
C ILE A 690 -41.15 -6.94 14.78
N LYS A 691 -41.46 -6.26 15.90
CA LYS A 691 -42.30 -6.79 16.95
C LYS A 691 -43.72 -7.09 16.45
N GLN A 692 -44.30 -6.23 15.62
CA GLN A 692 -45.62 -6.47 15.00
C GLN A 692 -45.61 -7.69 14.06
N ILE A 693 -44.58 -7.84 13.24
CA ILE A 693 -44.40 -9.02 12.37
C ILE A 693 -44.32 -10.30 13.21
N ARG A 694 -43.58 -10.27 14.31
CA ARG A 694 -43.46 -11.41 15.23
C ARG A 694 -44.78 -11.75 15.90
N ASP A 695 -45.46 -10.76 16.46
CA ASP A 695 -46.71 -10.94 17.19
C ASP A 695 -47.84 -11.45 16.26
N SER A 696 -47.84 -11.03 15.00
CA SER A 696 -48.79 -11.45 13.98
C SER A 696 -48.53 -12.86 13.42
N ARG A 697 -47.42 -13.50 13.77
CA ARG A 697 -46.95 -14.82 13.30
C ARG A 697 -46.90 -14.98 11.78
N ILE A 698 -46.79 -13.90 11.01
CA ILE A 698 -46.75 -13.89 9.53
C ILE A 698 -45.63 -14.79 8.99
N LEU A 699 -44.55 -14.97 9.74
CA LEU A 699 -43.37 -15.78 9.35
C LEU A 699 -43.39 -17.21 9.92
N ALA A 700 -44.50 -17.66 10.58
CA ALA A 700 -44.52 -18.98 11.22
C ALA A 700 -44.33 -20.15 10.22
N ASP A 701 -44.91 -20.02 9.03
CA ASP A 701 -44.82 -21.03 7.98
C ASP A 701 -43.61 -20.88 7.04
N GLN A 702 -42.77 -19.85 7.29
CA GLN A 702 -41.58 -19.63 6.47
C GLN A 702 -40.41 -20.48 6.95
N LYS A 703 -39.46 -20.80 6.03
CA LYS A 703 -38.18 -21.43 6.42
C LYS A 703 -37.47 -20.62 7.46
N LEU A 704 -36.71 -21.27 8.36
CA LEU A 704 -35.93 -20.63 9.44
C LEU A 704 -35.04 -19.47 8.93
N GLU A 705 -34.52 -19.62 7.72
CA GLU A 705 -33.66 -18.59 7.11
C GLU A 705 -34.32 -17.21 7.06
N VAL A 706 -35.62 -17.14 6.76
CA VAL A 706 -36.32 -15.86 6.56
C VAL A 706 -36.40 -15.01 7.83
N PRO A 707 -36.92 -15.55 8.98
CA PRO A 707 -36.92 -14.78 10.21
C PRO A 707 -35.53 -14.48 10.75
N LEU A 708 -34.56 -15.39 10.62
CA LEU A 708 -33.18 -15.12 11.02
C LEU A 708 -32.52 -14.05 10.15
N GLN A 709 -32.72 -14.07 8.84
CA GLN A 709 -32.21 -13.02 7.94
C GLN A 709 -32.85 -11.65 8.23
N MET A 710 -34.15 -11.62 8.57
CA MET A 710 -34.82 -10.38 8.98
C MET A 710 -34.20 -9.80 10.27
N LEU A 711 -34.01 -10.64 11.28
CA LEU A 711 -33.42 -10.23 12.56
C LEU A 711 -31.93 -9.85 12.39
N ASP A 712 -31.18 -10.57 11.56
CA ASP A 712 -29.79 -10.21 11.23
C ASP A 712 -29.70 -8.84 10.54
N LEU A 713 -30.59 -8.60 9.56
CA LEU A 713 -30.63 -7.34 8.86
C LEU A 713 -30.95 -6.18 9.82
N ALA A 714 -31.91 -6.36 10.73
CA ALA A 714 -32.21 -5.38 11.77
C ALA A 714 -31.01 -5.13 12.70
N ASN A 715 -30.32 -6.18 13.14
CA ASN A 715 -29.11 -6.09 13.95
C ASN A 715 -27.99 -5.32 13.23
N ARG A 716 -27.87 -5.46 11.90
CA ARG A 716 -26.91 -4.69 11.08
C ARG A 716 -27.25 -3.20 11.06
N TYR A 717 -28.53 -2.82 10.95
CA TYR A 717 -28.95 -1.42 11.05
C TYR A 717 -28.64 -0.83 12.43
N HIS A 718 -28.88 -1.58 13.52
CA HIS A 718 -28.49 -1.19 14.88
C HIS A 718 -26.96 -1.00 14.99
N ALA A 719 -26.19 -1.95 14.46
CA ALA A 719 -24.74 -1.88 14.49
C ALA A 719 -24.19 -0.66 13.72
N ILE A 720 -24.82 -0.29 12.60
CA ILE A 720 -24.43 0.91 11.83
C ILE A 720 -24.78 2.18 12.62
N ALA A 721 -25.97 2.24 13.23
CA ALA A 721 -26.38 3.38 14.05
C ALA A 721 -25.42 3.61 15.22
N GLU A 722 -25.05 2.54 15.93
CA GLU A 722 -24.07 2.57 17.01
C GLU A 722 -22.70 3.07 16.53
N ALA A 723 -22.23 2.60 15.35
CA ALA A 723 -20.98 3.05 14.76
C ALA A 723 -21.02 4.52 14.33
N LEU A 724 -22.16 5.00 13.83
CA LEU A 724 -22.38 6.42 13.52
C LEU A 724 -22.35 7.29 14.77
N GLU A 725 -23.01 6.85 15.85
CA GLU A 725 -22.99 7.54 17.14
C GLU A 725 -21.57 7.58 17.74
N GLU A 726 -20.82 6.49 17.63
CA GLU A 726 -19.43 6.44 18.07
C GLU A 726 -18.56 7.40 17.25
N CYS A 727 -18.70 7.42 15.92
CA CYS A 727 -18.04 8.41 15.06
C CYS A 727 -18.39 9.83 15.49
N GLY A 728 -19.67 10.12 15.76
CA GLY A 728 -20.14 11.41 16.24
C GLY A 728 -19.58 11.78 17.62
N ARG A 729 -19.46 10.80 18.53
CA ARG A 729 -18.87 11.01 19.87
C ARG A 729 -17.39 11.36 19.77
N VAL A 730 -16.63 10.61 18.99
CA VAL A 730 -15.20 10.86 18.80
C VAL A 730 -14.99 12.18 18.05
N LEU A 731 -15.82 12.49 17.05
CA LEU A 731 -15.75 13.74 16.29
C LEU A 731 -15.88 14.99 17.18
N ARG A 732 -16.75 14.96 18.21
CA ARG A 732 -16.91 16.06 19.16
C ARG A 732 -15.67 16.30 20.03
N THR A 733 -14.79 15.31 20.17
CA THR A 733 -13.53 15.44 20.92
C THR A 733 -12.39 16.00 20.07
N LEU A 734 -12.59 16.14 18.74
CA LEU A 734 -11.57 16.62 17.81
C LEU A 734 -11.59 18.14 17.68
N GLU A 735 -10.44 18.78 17.72
CA GLU A 735 -10.26 20.18 17.34
C GLU A 735 -10.25 20.35 15.82
N ILE A 736 -11.42 20.23 15.19
CA ILE A 736 -11.57 20.21 13.73
C ILE A 736 -11.05 21.48 13.07
N GLN A 737 -11.07 22.62 13.74
CA GLN A 737 -10.59 23.91 13.23
C GLN A 737 -9.14 23.85 12.70
N ARG A 738 -8.31 22.99 13.28
CA ARG A 738 -6.91 22.79 12.85
C ARG A 738 -6.78 22.05 11.52
N TYR A 739 -7.84 21.38 11.05
CA TYR A 739 -7.82 20.56 9.83
C TYR A 739 -8.48 21.25 8.64
N GLY A 740 -9.16 22.38 8.84
CA GLY A 740 -9.95 23.09 7.83
C GLY A 740 -9.33 24.38 7.31
N GLY A 741 -8.29 24.89 7.92
CA GLY A 741 -7.72 26.19 7.54
C GLY A 741 -7.09 26.16 6.14
N ASP A 742 -7.62 26.96 5.22
CA ASP A 742 -6.80 27.53 4.16
C ASP A 742 -5.77 28.42 4.86
N PHE A 743 -4.50 28.16 4.65
CA PHE A 743 -3.44 29.02 5.18
C PHE A 743 -3.71 30.46 4.75
N ALA A 744 -4.13 31.29 5.67
CA ALA A 744 -3.76 32.68 5.62
C ALA A 744 -2.27 32.74 5.97
N LEU A 745 -1.46 33.24 5.06
CA LEU A 745 -0.05 33.56 5.27
C LEU A 745 0.15 34.32 6.57
#